data_6d9e9967e9da53cc63018d5a325d3236
#
_entry.id   6d9e9967e9da53cc63018d5a325d3236
#
_cell.length_a   1.000
_cell.length_b   1.000
_cell.length_c   1.000
_cell.angle_alpha   90.00
_cell.angle_beta   90.00
_cell.angle_gamma   90.00
#
_symmetry.space_group_name_H-M   'P 1'
#
loop_
_entity.id
_entity.type
_entity.pdbx_description
1 polymer ?
#
loop_
_entity_poly.entity_id
_entity_poly.type
_entity_poly.pdbx_seq_one_letter_code
_entity_poly.pdbx_strand_id
1 'polypeptide(L)'
;MDTNSTQAEEKIEYVIKADGHKEKRDDSKIQKMADFATEGTNCSSLELQSSLHFSIRDGIKTSFIHAQMRMEAINKISPDQPQWRIVAGRLQTMEDLKRKRKMARTSKQPFDTGADGELNFDKFIHHQITNGHYDAAYFQLKDSHLVELFEMIAAPKKQRNFDYAVESVITLENKFLIGLETPLHLYFVLSLIFAQKYFSTRDQSIYLKKMSGFDNDVLSQAFIDKVQDYFEKASKKQISFPSVILSELRKPNANLSSCFIGKFPDDMDGIMDLVKEFAIISKKGGGIGANLDSIRAFQSWLMGIKGKATGVVPLMKVLNDLMIYVNQSGVKDGAMTTSLSAWHMDVFNFLKTQQLGGEEREKSMDLYLQLVANDEFMRAMERDGDWYLFDPYEILNKFGIDLGKLFGEEFEEAYAFLIEKTKSTSNDPEGFVELYKKVRAKDLFKESLRTSINRGTPYWAFKDNINNVSNMKNAGTIYGLNLCVESFSPFDVDSTHTCTLLSVVHPFINSDEELRDVTRTAIEILDLTVELSTAPTESSRKHNNEIRAVGLGSMGLADWNAANSLSFEMPDHQDAIQARFEKLAYYAVERSNELGEELGNFGKFEESQWKQGEIFGKVLTEIKMESKTDLDWDTLSHKVSKNMRHGYLMAIAPNTTSSSAIGVSSSILPTISKLFIEETKTG
;
A
#
# COMPACT_ATOMS: atom_id res chain seq x y z
N MET A 1 21.71 68.95 43.71
CA MET A 1 21.34 67.60 44.00
C MET A 1 20.31 67.21 42.92
N ASP A 2 20.82 66.81 41.78
CA ASP A 2 20.00 66.45 40.64
C ASP A 2 19.75 64.97 40.63
N THR A 3 18.51 64.61 40.81
CA THR A 3 18.04 63.25 40.65
C THR A 3 17.66 63.01 39.18
N ASN A 4 18.62 62.53 38.40
CA ASN A 4 18.37 62.03 37.06
C ASN A 4 17.58 60.68 37.16
N SER A 5 16.27 60.73 37.00
CA SER A 5 15.45 59.57 36.67
C SER A 5 15.59 59.26 35.19
N THR A 6 16.50 58.34 34.85
CA THR A 6 16.54 57.73 33.53
C THR A 6 15.31 56.84 33.36
N GLN A 7 14.24 57.38 32.76
CA GLN A 7 13.21 56.56 32.14
C GLN A 7 13.88 55.77 31.02
N ALA A 8 13.98 54.43 31.17
CA ALA A 8 14.31 53.53 30.08
C ALA A 8 13.21 53.70 29.03
N GLU A 9 13.50 54.35 27.90
CA GLU A 9 12.63 54.33 26.73
C GLU A 9 12.36 52.85 26.38
N GLU A 10 11.13 52.42 26.49
CA GLU A 10 10.67 51.12 26.02
C GLU A 10 10.97 51.03 24.52
N LYS A 11 11.97 50.29 24.14
CA LYS A 11 12.39 50.08 22.75
C LYS A 11 11.24 49.36 22.04
N ILE A 12 10.44 50.14 21.27
CA ILE A 12 9.32 49.62 20.50
C ILE A 12 9.90 48.70 19.40
N GLU A 13 9.71 47.40 19.56
CA GLU A 13 10.11 46.40 18.56
C GLU A 13 8.99 46.18 17.53
N TYR A 14 9.39 46.06 16.26
CA TYR A 14 8.50 45.83 15.13
C TYR A 14 8.75 44.46 14.53
N VAL A 15 7.70 43.86 13.94
CA VAL A 15 7.77 42.64 13.14
C VAL A 15 7.39 42.96 11.69
N ILE A 16 7.98 42.21 10.75
CA ILE A 16 7.69 42.35 9.31
C ILE A 16 6.71 41.24 8.93
N LYS A 17 5.55 41.61 8.41
CA LYS A 17 4.53 40.69 7.91
C LYS A 17 4.92 40.10 6.56
N ALA A 18 4.17 39.04 6.11
CA ALA A 18 4.40 38.37 4.84
C ALA A 18 4.24 39.28 3.59
N ASP A 19 3.49 40.36 3.69
CA ASP A 19 3.29 41.40 2.66
C ASP A 19 4.36 42.55 2.73
N GLY A 20 5.28 42.47 3.70
CA GLY A 20 6.37 43.40 3.89
C GLY A 20 6.06 44.60 4.78
N HIS A 21 4.82 44.83 5.24
CA HIS A 21 4.52 45.93 6.15
C HIS A 21 5.06 45.66 7.56
N LYS A 22 5.39 46.78 8.26
CA LYS A 22 5.84 46.74 9.66
C LYS A 22 4.64 46.88 10.58
N GLU A 23 4.55 46.02 11.57
CA GLU A 23 3.56 46.06 12.64
C GLU A 23 4.25 46.07 13.99
N LYS A 24 3.71 46.82 14.96
CA LYS A 24 4.23 46.78 16.34
C LYS A 24 4.16 45.35 16.86
N ARG A 25 5.23 44.88 17.48
CA ARG A 25 5.28 43.53 18.07
C ARG A 25 4.18 43.38 19.14
N ASP A 26 3.46 42.31 19.06
CA ASP A 26 2.40 41.93 19.98
C ASP A 26 2.66 40.51 20.48
N ASP A 27 3.23 40.40 21.66
CA ASP A 27 3.56 39.08 22.27
C ASP A 27 2.35 38.26 22.60
N SER A 28 1.16 38.88 22.75
CA SER A 28 -0.09 38.14 22.94
C SER A 28 -0.44 37.24 21.75
N LYS A 29 -0.02 37.59 20.52
CA LYS A 29 -0.20 36.77 19.32
C LYS A 29 0.71 35.55 19.34
N ILE A 30 1.92 35.68 19.86
CA ILE A 30 2.88 34.57 20.07
C ILE A 30 2.33 33.63 21.14
N GLN A 31 1.85 34.21 22.26
CA GLN A 31 1.23 33.45 23.34
C GLN A 31 0.04 32.61 22.83
N LYS A 32 -0.92 33.24 22.15
CA LYS A 32 -2.09 32.54 21.59
C LYS A 32 -1.70 31.39 20.64
N MET A 33 -0.64 31.55 19.86
CA MET A 33 -0.13 30.52 18.96
C MET A 33 0.48 29.35 19.74
N ALA A 34 1.25 29.64 20.79
CA ALA A 34 1.84 28.63 21.67
C ALA A 34 0.74 27.87 22.44
N ASP A 35 -0.24 28.60 23.00
CA ASP A 35 -1.36 27.99 23.72
C ASP A 35 -2.17 27.07 22.82
N PHE A 36 -2.52 27.50 21.60
CA PHE A 36 -3.21 26.65 20.63
C PHE A 36 -2.38 25.43 20.24
N ALA A 37 -1.07 25.59 20.01
CA ALA A 37 -0.22 24.47 19.60
C ALA A 37 -0.06 23.41 20.71
N THR A 38 -0.10 23.83 21.98
CA THR A 38 0.06 22.94 23.15
C THR A 38 -1.27 22.46 23.76
N GLU A 39 -2.41 22.98 23.30
CA GLU A 39 -3.73 22.64 23.81
C GLU A 39 -3.97 21.13 23.81
N GLY A 40 -4.42 20.56 24.94
CA GLY A 40 -4.69 19.13 25.09
C GLY A 40 -3.45 18.21 25.00
N THR A 41 -2.24 18.78 25.12
CA THR A 41 -0.99 18.01 25.26
C THR A 41 -0.40 18.19 26.65
N ASN A 42 0.59 17.37 27.00
CA ASN A 42 1.35 17.53 28.26
C ASN A 42 2.51 18.56 28.11
N CYS A 43 2.56 19.31 27.00
CA CYS A 43 3.61 20.26 26.70
C CYS A 43 3.26 21.66 27.24
N SER A 44 4.25 22.39 27.75
CA SER A 44 4.05 23.75 28.31
C SER A 44 4.19 24.81 27.22
N SER A 45 3.17 25.66 27.06
CA SER A 45 3.24 26.83 26.18
C SER A 45 4.29 27.86 26.64
N LEU A 46 4.51 28.00 27.96
CA LEU A 46 5.56 28.86 28.51
C LEU A 46 6.96 28.36 28.18
N GLU A 47 7.17 27.04 28.22
CA GLU A 47 8.41 26.40 27.84
C GLU A 47 8.74 26.62 26.37
N LEU A 48 7.73 26.54 25.48
CA LEU A 48 7.88 26.84 24.06
C LEU A 48 8.25 28.30 23.80
N GLN A 49 7.73 29.24 24.60
CA GLN A 49 7.98 30.67 24.46
C GLN A 49 9.33 31.11 25.04
N SER A 50 9.73 30.57 26.18
CA SER A 50 10.97 30.96 26.86
C SER A 50 12.20 30.80 25.95
N SER A 51 12.19 29.76 25.11
CA SER A 51 13.24 29.51 24.13
C SER A 51 13.30 30.56 23.00
N LEU A 52 12.19 31.29 22.75
CA LEU A 52 12.07 32.26 21.67
C LEU A 52 12.61 33.67 22.06
N HIS A 53 12.54 34.02 23.34
CA HIS A 53 12.91 35.37 23.79
C HIS A 53 14.34 35.81 23.39
N PHE A 54 15.25 34.86 23.25
CA PHE A 54 16.63 35.12 22.83
C PHE A 54 16.80 35.31 21.31
N SER A 55 15.81 34.93 20.52
CA SER A 55 15.88 34.90 19.03
C SER A 55 15.14 36.06 18.37
N ILE A 56 14.25 36.76 19.09
CA ILE A 56 13.40 37.81 18.52
C ILE A 56 14.09 39.17 18.57
N ARG A 57 14.38 39.76 17.40
CA ARG A 57 15.00 41.06 17.24
C ARG A 57 14.05 42.01 16.52
N ASP A 58 14.26 43.32 16.67
CA ASP A 58 13.53 44.34 15.91
C ASP A 58 13.62 44.08 14.39
N GLY A 59 12.50 44.19 13.68
CA GLY A 59 12.42 43.94 12.25
C GLY A 59 12.40 42.46 11.84
N ILE A 60 12.23 41.54 12.76
CA ILE A 60 12.14 40.07 12.45
C ILE A 60 10.88 39.76 11.62
N LYS A 61 11.02 38.88 10.65
CA LYS A 61 9.87 38.37 9.89
C LYS A 61 9.01 37.44 10.73
N THR A 62 7.68 37.61 10.66
CA THR A 62 6.74 36.72 11.38
C THR A 62 6.86 35.27 10.95
N SER A 63 7.24 34.97 9.70
CA SER A 63 7.53 33.61 9.22
C SER A 63 8.72 32.98 9.93
N PHE A 64 9.73 33.79 10.31
CA PHE A 64 10.88 33.30 11.06
C PHE A 64 10.49 32.91 12.50
N ILE A 65 9.62 33.72 13.14
CA ILE A 65 9.10 33.39 14.48
C ILE A 65 8.38 32.04 14.45
N HIS A 66 7.52 31.79 13.45
CA HIS A 66 6.84 30.49 13.27
C HIS A 66 7.84 29.33 13.09
N ALA A 67 8.83 29.52 12.21
CA ALA A 67 9.84 28.49 11.97
C ALA A 67 10.65 28.17 13.23
N GLN A 68 11.03 29.21 14.03
CA GLN A 68 11.73 29.00 15.30
C GLN A 68 10.88 28.26 16.32
N MET A 69 9.60 28.62 16.48
CA MET A 69 8.71 27.88 17.39
C MET A 69 8.58 26.39 17.01
N ARG A 70 8.47 26.13 15.72
CA ARG A 70 8.40 24.74 15.22
C ARG A 70 9.71 24.00 15.50
N MET A 71 10.86 24.60 15.22
CA MET A 71 12.16 23.98 15.49
C MET A 71 12.38 23.72 16.97
N GLU A 72 11.97 24.64 17.85
CA GLU A 72 12.02 24.43 19.30
C GLU A 72 11.14 23.24 19.74
N ALA A 73 9.93 23.13 19.19
CA ALA A 73 9.08 21.98 19.45
C ALA A 73 9.73 20.66 18.97
N ILE A 74 10.34 20.65 17.77
CA ILE A 74 11.06 19.48 17.24
C ILE A 74 12.25 19.10 18.14
N ASN A 75 13.05 20.07 18.58
CA ASN A 75 14.21 19.84 19.43
C ASN A 75 13.85 19.26 20.81
N LYS A 76 12.60 19.45 21.26
CA LYS A 76 12.08 18.91 22.54
C LYS A 76 11.49 17.50 22.41
N ILE A 77 11.38 16.94 21.20
CA ILE A 77 10.89 15.58 21.01
C ILE A 77 11.85 14.59 21.68
N SER A 78 11.34 13.81 22.61
CA SER A 78 12.09 12.76 23.30
C SER A 78 11.18 11.58 23.64
N PRO A 79 11.74 10.42 24.00
CA PRO A 79 10.94 9.27 24.46
C PRO A 79 10.04 9.60 25.65
N ASP A 80 10.47 10.54 26.53
CA ASP A 80 9.71 10.95 27.73
C ASP A 80 8.67 12.04 27.43
N GLN A 81 8.87 12.79 26.35
CA GLN A 81 7.98 13.88 25.92
C GLN A 81 7.62 13.79 24.43
N PRO A 82 7.00 12.69 23.98
CA PRO A 82 6.72 12.46 22.54
C PRO A 82 5.65 13.41 21.99
N GLN A 83 4.84 14.04 22.85
CA GLN A 83 3.75 14.92 22.40
C GLN A 83 4.24 16.24 21.76
N TRP A 84 5.51 16.60 21.94
CA TRP A 84 6.11 17.72 21.20
C TRP A 84 6.04 17.54 19.67
N ARG A 85 5.97 16.30 19.18
CA ARG A 85 5.73 16.02 17.74
C ARG A 85 4.37 16.54 17.25
N ILE A 86 3.33 16.48 18.09
CA ILE A 86 2.01 17.04 17.79
C ILE A 86 2.05 18.57 17.83
N VAL A 87 2.71 19.17 18.82
CA VAL A 87 2.90 20.62 18.89
C VAL A 87 3.60 21.15 17.63
N ALA A 88 4.69 20.50 17.21
CA ALA A 88 5.41 20.83 15.99
C ALA A 88 4.52 20.65 14.73
N GLY A 89 3.72 19.60 14.69
CA GLY A 89 2.76 19.33 13.61
C GLY A 89 1.68 20.41 13.47
N ARG A 90 1.11 20.86 14.59
CA ARG A 90 0.14 21.96 14.60
C ARG A 90 0.75 23.27 14.09
N LEU A 91 1.97 23.60 14.50
CA LEU A 91 2.69 24.77 14.02
C LEU A 91 2.98 24.67 12.52
N GLN A 92 3.39 23.50 12.02
CA GLN A 92 3.56 23.24 10.59
C GLN A 92 2.24 23.44 9.81
N THR A 93 1.15 22.85 10.29
CA THR A 93 -0.18 22.97 9.68
C THR A 93 -0.64 24.43 9.60
N MET A 94 -0.41 25.24 10.65
CA MET A 94 -0.73 26.68 10.63
C MET A 94 0.03 27.41 9.52
N GLU A 95 1.30 27.07 9.32
CA GLU A 95 2.14 27.67 8.26
C GLU A 95 1.63 27.26 6.87
N ASP A 96 1.32 25.99 6.66
CA ASP A 96 0.82 25.46 5.40
C ASP A 96 -0.54 26.05 5.02
N LEU A 97 -1.45 26.19 5.96
CA LEU A 97 -2.74 26.87 5.74
C LEU A 97 -2.56 28.33 5.32
N LYS A 98 -1.62 29.07 5.96
CA LYS A 98 -1.31 30.45 5.54
C LYS A 98 -0.72 30.49 4.13
N ARG A 99 0.16 29.55 3.79
CA ARG A 99 0.75 29.44 2.45
C ARG A 99 -0.34 29.17 1.40
N LYS A 100 -1.24 28.23 1.64
CA LYS A 100 -2.35 27.85 0.73
C LYS A 100 -3.33 29.00 0.53
N ARG A 101 -3.70 29.74 1.60
CA ARG A 101 -4.50 30.97 1.49
C ARG A 101 -3.84 32.05 0.62
N LYS A 102 -2.55 32.24 0.77
CA LYS A 102 -1.80 33.16 -0.10
C LYS A 102 -1.82 32.68 -1.56
N MET A 103 -1.61 31.41 -1.81
CA MET A 103 -1.67 30.83 -3.15
C MET A 103 -3.07 31.02 -3.79
N ALA A 104 -4.17 30.80 -3.05
CA ALA A 104 -5.52 31.04 -3.54
C ALA A 104 -5.73 32.48 -3.98
N ARG A 105 -5.29 33.47 -3.17
CA ARG A 105 -5.41 34.89 -3.46
C ARG A 105 -4.53 35.38 -4.63
N THR A 106 -3.42 34.71 -4.90
CA THR A 106 -2.46 35.06 -5.97
C THR A 106 -2.59 34.18 -7.20
N SER A 107 -3.57 33.29 -7.26
CA SER A 107 -3.83 32.40 -8.39
C SER A 107 -4.31 33.19 -9.62
N LYS A 108 -4.32 32.55 -10.80
CA LYS A 108 -4.86 33.15 -12.04
C LYS A 108 -6.35 33.53 -11.94
N GLN A 109 -7.08 32.84 -11.08
CA GLN A 109 -8.46 33.16 -10.71
C GLN A 109 -8.50 33.30 -9.18
N PRO A 110 -8.15 34.51 -8.66
CA PRO A 110 -8.07 34.75 -7.24
C PRO A 110 -9.45 34.58 -6.57
N PHE A 111 -9.46 33.93 -5.42
CA PHE A 111 -10.65 33.82 -4.59
C PHE A 111 -10.30 34.04 -3.11
N ASP A 112 -11.24 34.66 -2.40
CA ASP A 112 -11.08 34.93 -0.98
C ASP A 112 -11.44 33.69 -0.14
N THR A 113 -10.91 33.71 1.06
CA THR A 113 -11.26 32.80 2.14
C THR A 113 -12.52 33.29 2.83
N GLY A 114 -13.31 32.41 3.44
CA GLY A 114 -14.41 32.77 4.32
C GLY A 114 -13.97 33.65 5.50
N ALA A 115 -14.92 34.14 6.28
CA ALA A 115 -14.67 35.05 7.41
C ALA A 115 -13.70 34.45 8.47
N ASP A 116 -13.69 33.13 8.61
CA ASP A 116 -12.80 32.35 9.46
C ASP A 116 -11.46 32.00 8.79
N GLY A 117 -11.25 32.44 7.55
CA GLY A 117 -10.04 32.19 6.76
C GLY A 117 -10.01 30.84 6.08
N GLU A 118 -11.06 30.05 6.08
CA GLU A 118 -11.19 28.82 5.30
C GLU A 118 -11.40 29.12 3.82
N LEU A 119 -10.97 28.18 2.95
CA LEU A 119 -11.20 28.30 1.50
C LEU A 119 -12.67 28.06 1.21
N ASN A 120 -13.27 28.89 0.38
CA ASN A 120 -14.63 28.67 -0.12
C ASN A 120 -14.61 27.38 -0.97
N PHE A 121 -15.41 26.38 -0.61
CA PHE A 121 -15.25 25.01 -1.09
C PHE A 121 -15.59 24.86 -2.60
N ASP A 122 -16.61 25.56 -3.13
CA ASP A 122 -16.93 25.53 -4.56
C ASP A 122 -15.78 26.11 -5.39
N LYS A 123 -15.24 27.26 -4.98
CA LYS A 123 -14.10 27.91 -5.64
C LYS A 123 -12.83 27.08 -5.52
N PHE A 124 -12.64 26.39 -4.39
CA PHE A 124 -11.56 25.42 -4.22
C PHE A 124 -11.67 24.29 -5.24
N ILE A 125 -12.83 23.64 -5.40
CA ILE A 125 -13.05 22.57 -6.38
C ILE A 125 -12.81 23.07 -7.80
N HIS A 126 -13.38 24.21 -8.18
CA HIS A 126 -13.17 24.80 -9.51
C HIS A 126 -11.69 25.12 -9.77
N HIS A 127 -10.97 25.63 -8.79
CA HIS A 127 -9.53 25.86 -8.89
C HIS A 127 -8.76 24.55 -9.12
N GLN A 128 -9.08 23.48 -8.39
CA GLN A 128 -8.42 22.20 -8.53
C GLN A 128 -8.69 21.56 -9.92
N ILE A 129 -9.91 21.64 -10.43
CA ILE A 129 -10.29 21.19 -11.76
C ILE A 129 -9.56 22.00 -12.85
N THR A 130 -9.58 23.33 -12.76
CA THR A 130 -8.96 24.24 -13.75
C THR A 130 -7.46 24.03 -13.86
N ASN A 131 -6.80 23.66 -12.76
CA ASN A 131 -5.36 23.38 -12.76
C ASN A 131 -5.03 21.89 -13.09
N GLY A 132 -6.02 21.10 -13.46
CA GLY A 132 -5.83 19.68 -13.83
C GLY A 132 -5.49 18.76 -12.67
N HIS A 133 -5.73 19.20 -11.44
CA HIS A 133 -5.52 18.40 -10.23
C HIS A 133 -6.64 17.40 -9.99
N TYR A 134 -7.88 17.77 -10.37
CA TYR A 134 -9.08 16.96 -10.21
C TYR A 134 -9.75 16.68 -11.54
N ASP A 135 -10.31 15.49 -11.68
CA ASP A 135 -11.18 15.14 -12.80
C ASP A 135 -12.60 15.72 -12.58
N ALA A 136 -13.05 16.57 -13.50
CA ALA A 136 -14.39 17.16 -13.45
C ALA A 136 -15.51 16.11 -13.42
N ALA A 137 -15.25 14.89 -13.92
CA ALA A 137 -16.24 13.81 -13.91
C ALA A 137 -16.69 13.39 -12.50
N TYR A 138 -15.88 13.64 -11.48
CA TYR A 138 -16.23 13.35 -10.08
C TYR A 138 -17.04 14.47 -9.40
N PHE A 139 -17.21 15.64 -10.04
CA PHE A 139 -17.83 16.83 -9.43
C PHE A 139 -19.01 17.33 -10.25
N GLN A 140 -19.92 16.41 -10.62
CA GLN A 140 -21.12 16.73 -11.41
C GLN A 140 -22.31 17.22 -10.55
N LEU A 141 -22.18 17.21 -9.23
CA LEU A 141 -23.16 17.85 -8.32
C LEU A 141 -23.15 19.36 -8.54
N LYS A 142 -24.33 20.00 -8.30
CA LYS A 142 -24.40 21.47 -8.28
C LYS A 142 -23.43 22.02 -7.21
N ASP A 143 -22.83 23.16 -7.45
CA ASP A 143 -21.92 23.81 -6.51
C ASP A 143 -22.57 24.03 -5.13
N SER A 144 -23.86 24.39 -5.10
CA SER A 144 -24.63 24.53 -3.85
C SER A 144 -24.69 23.24 -3.03
N HIS A 145 -24.82 22.09 -3.68
CA HIS A 145 -24.83 20.78 -3.01
C HIS A 145 -23.44 20.38 -2.53
N LEU A 146 -22.39 20.71 -3.29
CA LEU A 146 -21.01 20.46 -2.86
C LEU A 146 -20.66 21.28 -1.60
N VAL A 147 -21.06 22.55 -1.58
CA VAL A 147 -20.86 23.43 -0.42
C VAL A 147 -21.69 22.92 0.76
N GLU A 148 -22.97 22.61 0.56
CA GLU A 148 -23.86 22.08 1.60
C GLU A 148 -23.29 20.83 2.26
N LEU A 149 -22.83 19.85 1.46
CA LEU A 149 -22.21 18.62 1.97
C LEU A 149 -20.94 18.91 2.77
N PHE A 150 -20.08 19.80 2.26
CA PHE A 150 -18.83 20.14 2.94
C PHE A 150 -19.11 20.86 4.26
N GLU A 151 -19.98 21.86 4.27
CA GLU A 151 -20.36 22.61 5.48
C GLU A 151 -21.06 21.74 6.52
N MET A 152 -21.84 20.77 6.09
CA MET A 152 -22.53 19.85 6.99
C MET A 152 -21.59 18.79 7.58
N ILE A 153 -20.69 18.22 6.78
CA ILE A 153 -19.92 17.02 7.14
C ILE A 153 -18.51 17.38 7.60
N ALA A 154 -17.76 18.12 6.79
CA ALA A 154 -16.32 18.33 6.98
C ALA A 154 -15.97 19.61 7.75
N ALA A 155 -16.59 20.73 7.41
CA ALA A 155 -16.27 22.02 8.03
C ALA A 155 -16.38 22.03 9.56
N PRO A 156 -17.40 21.37 10.19
CA PRO A 156 -17.45 21.27 11.65
C PRO A 156 -16.28 20.50 12.28
N LYS A 157 -15.54 19.74 11.49
CA LYS A 157 -14.40 18.89 11.91
C LYS A 157 -13.05 19.50 11.53
N LYS A 158 -12.96 20.77 11.21
CA LYS A 158 -11.72 21.45 10.76
C LYS A 158 -10.56 21.30 11.73
N GLN A 159 -10.82 21.07 13.02
CA GLN A 159 -9.79 20.79 14.02
C GLN A 159 -8.98 19.54 13.67
N ARG A 160 -9.55 18.58 12.96
CA ARG A 160 -8.84 17.37 12.53
C ARG A 160 -7.64 17.64 11.60
N ASN A 161 -7.54 18.82 10.97
CA ASN A 161 -6.34 19.22 10.26
C ASN A 161 -5.10 19.33 11.17
N PHE A 162 -5.32 19.53 12.48
CA PHE A 162 -4.29 19.73 13.48
C PHE A 162 -3.98 18.49 14.33
N ASP A 163 -4.59 17.34 13.99
CA ASP A 163 -4.42 16.07 14.73
C ASP A 163 -3.27 15.22 14.17
N TYR A 164 -2.26 15.85 13.58
CA TYR A 164 -1.13 15.19 12.94
C TYR A 164 0.18 15.57 13.61
N ALA A 165 1.05 14.58 13.79
CA ALA A 165 2.45 14.81 14.14
C ALA A 165 3.20 15.48 12.99
N VAL A 166 4.32 16.12 13.27
CA VAL A 166 5.07 16.92 12.27
C VAL A 166 5.51 16.09 11.07
N GLU A 167 5.97 14.88 11.28
CA GLU A 167 6.35 13.94 10.22
C GLU A 167 5.17 13.55 9.32
N SER A 168 3.98 13.43 9.91
CA SER A 168 2.75 13.14 9.15
C SER A 168 2.33 14.32 8.29
N VAL A 169 2.39 15.53 8.82
CA VAL A 169 2.10 16.76 8.05
C VAL A 169 3.06 16.88 6.88
N ILE A 170 4.36 16.69 7.11
CA ILE A 170 5.39 16.76 6.06
C ILE A 170 5.15 15.67 5.00
N THR A 171 4.83 14.45 5.41
CA THR A 171 4.53 13.35 4.48
C THR A 171 3.29 13.63 3.64
N LEU A 172 2.21 14.12 4.25
CA LEU A 172 0.98 14.49 3.54
C LEU A 172 1.25 15.60 2.53
N GLU A 173 1.90 16.70 2.93
CA GLU A 173 2.19 17.86 2.07
C GLU A 173 3.10 17.49 0.89
N ASN A 174 4.14 16.71 1.12
CA ASN A 174 5.13 16.40 0.09
C ASN A 174 4.71 15.30 -0.88
N LYS A 175 3.81 14.39 -0.46
CA LYS A 175 3.50 13.19 -1.26
C LYS A 175 2.05 13.07 -1.70
N PHE A 176 1.09 13.61 -0.95
CA PHE A 176 -0.31 13.27 -1.15
C PHE A 176 -1.24 14.45 -1.37
N LEU A 177 -1.01 15.60 -0.72
CA LEU A 177 -1.85 16.77 -0.91
C LEU A 177 -1.51 17.48 -2.22
N ILE A 178 -2.54 17.80 -3.00
CA ILE A 178 -2.40 18.39 -4.32
C ILE A 178 -2.92 19.84 -4.31
N GLY A 179 -2.07 20.78 -4.75
CA GLY A 179 -2.48 22.19 -4.87
C GLY A 179 -2.85 22.82 -3.52
N LEU A 180 -4.10 23.16 -3.34
CA LEU A 180 -4.62 23.82 -2.14
C LEU A 180 -5.23 22.88 -1.09
N GLU A 181 -5.14 21.56 -1.29
CA GLU A 181 -5.75 20.58 -0.37
C GLU A 181 -5.20 20.70 1.05
N THR A 182 -6.07 20.48 2.02
CA THR A 182 -5.72 20.11 3.40
C THR A 182 -6.07 18.64 3.62
N PRO A 183 -5.61 17.97 4.70
CA PRO A 183 -6.04 16.62 5.02
C PRO A 183 -7.58 16.47 5.05
N LEU A 184 -8.28 17.47 5.56
CA LEU A 184 -9.74 17.48 5.60
C LEU A 184 -10.37 17.51 4.19
N HIS A 185 -9.85 18.33 3.28
CA HIS A 185 -10.27 18.36 1.88
C HIS A 185 -10.02 17.02 1.20
N LEU A 186 -8.83 16.45 1.38
CA LEU A 186 -8.49 15.15 0.84
C LEU A 186 -9.50 14.08 1.23
N TYR A 187 -9.71 13.86 2.53
CA TYR A 187 -10.62 12.79 2.99
C TYR A 187 -12.08 13.05 2.61
N PHE A 188 -12.52 14.31 2.60
CA PHE A 188 -13.87 14.62 2.16
C PHE A 188 -14.07 14.31 0.67
N VAL A 189 -13.14 14.70 -0.18
CA VAL A 189 -13.20 14.45 -1.63
C VAL A 189 -13.15 12.95 -1.94
N LEU A 190 -12.27 12.19 -1.28
CA LEU A 190 -12.25 10.73 -1.43
C LEU A 190 -13.60 10.11 -1.03
N SER A 191 -14.17 10.54 0.10
CA SER A 191 -15.46 10.03 0.59
C SER A 191 -16.62 10.36 -0.35
N LEU A 192 -16.61 11.54 -0.92
CA LEU A 192 -17.58 11.96 -1.94
C LEU A 192 -17.51 11.07 -3.18
N ILE A 193 -16.31 10.84 -3.72
CA ILE A 193 -16.10 10.00 -4.90
C ILE A 193 -16.57 8.55 -4.63
N PHE A 194 -16.21 7.97 -3.49
CA PHE A 194 -16.64 6.63 -3.12
C PHE A 194 -18.17 6.54 -2.94
N ALA A 195 -18.79 7.51 -2.29
CA ALA A 195 -20.24 7.53 -2.10
C ALA A 195 -20.99 7.65 -3.44
N GLN A 196 -20.51 8.50 -4.35
CA GLN A 196 -21.06 8.59 -5.71
C GLN A 196 -20.97 7.25 -6.44
N LYS A 197 -19.81 6.59 -6.36
CA LYS A 197 -19.61 5.28 -6.99
C LYS A 197 -20.50 4.21 -6.35
N TYR A 198 -20.67 4.23 -5.02
CA TYR A 198 -21.56 3.32 -4.30
C TYR A 198 -22.97 3.32 -4.86
N PHE A 199 -23.57 4.50 -5.03
CA PHE A 199 -24.93 4.62 -5.55
C PHE A 199 -25.02 4.32 -7.05
N SER A 200 -24.00 4.68 -7.84
CA SER A 200 -23.98 4.39 -9.28
C SER A 200 -23.91 2.90 -9.62
N THR A 201 -23.31 2.08 -8.75
CA THR A 201 -23.23 0.63 -8.95
C THR A 201 -24.46 -0.14 -8.49
N ARG A 202 -25.29 0.44 -7.61
CA ARG A 202 -26.45 -0.24 -7.01
C ARG A 202 -27.77 0.16 -7.62
N ASP A 203 -28.01 1.44 -7.77
CA ASP A 203 -29.25 1.97 -8.36
C ASP A 203 -28.98 3.24 -9.15
N GLN A 204 -28.64 3.06 -10.41
CA GLN A 204 -28.42 4.17 -11.33
C GLN A 204 -29.64 5.10 -11.47
N SER A 205 -30.86 4.57 -11.34
CA SER A 205 -32.07 5.35 -11.50
C SER A 205 -32.29 6.32 -10.32
N ILE A 206 -31.98 5.89 -9.09
CA ILE A 206 -32.05 6.73 -7.89
C ILE A 206 -30.93 7.78 -7.92
N TYR A 207 -29.72 7.36 -8.28
CA TYR A 207 -28.57 8.24 -8.40
C TYR A 207 -28.79 9.31 -9.48
N LEU A 208 -29.16 8.89 -10.69
CA LEU A 208 -29.38 9.81 -11.82
C LEU A 208 -30.59 10.74 -11.62
N LYS A 209 -31.71 10.26 -11.08
CA LYS A 209 -32.89 11.12 -10.80
C LYS A 209 -32.61 12.18 -9.75
N LYS A 210 -31.84 11.83 -8.71
CA LYS A 210 -31.51 12.76 -7.61
C LYS A 210 -30.33 13.67 -7.95
N MET A 211 -29.40 13.21 -8.77
CA MET A 211 -28.25 14.00 -9.23
C MET A 211 -28.59 14.93 -10.41
N SER A 212 -29.48 14.53 -11.30
CA SER A 212 -29.83 15.31 -12.49
C SER A 212 -30.81 16.49 -12.24
N GLY A 213 -31.27 16.69 -11.01
CA GLY A 213 -32.03 17.88 -10.64
C GLY A 213 -33.38 18.01 -11.31
N PHE A 214 -34.01 16.92 -11.75
CA PHE A 214 -35.23 17.02 -12.54
C PHE A 214 -36.51 17.15 -11.72
N ASP A 215 -36.50 16.87 -10.38
CA ASP A 215 -37.75 17.06 -9.61
C ASP A 215 -37.57 17.46 -8.12
N ASN A 216 -36.38 17.38 -7.54
CA ASN A 216 -36.11 17.89 -6.19
C ASN A 216 -34.66 18.34 -6.05
N ASP A 217 -34.44 19.60 -5.77
CA ASP A 217 -33.12 20.20 -5.51
C ASP A 217 -32.46 19.75 -4.18
N VAL A 218 -32.90 18.65 -3.60
CA VAL A 218 -32.46 18.19 -2.28
C VAL A 218 -31.68 16.89 -2.41
N LEU A 219 -30.49 16.84 -1.78
CA LEU A 219 -29.67 15.61 -1.64
C LEU A 219 -30.45 14.56 -0.82
N SER A 220 -30.32 13.29 -1.18
CA SER A 220 -30.93 12.23 -0.38
C SER A 220 -30.20 12.02 0.92
N GLN A 221 -30.93 11.80 2.02
CA GLN A 221 -30.33 11.53 3.33
C GLN A 221 -29.37 10.31 3.28
N ALA A 222 -29.75 9.25 2.56
CA ALA A 222 -28.87 8.08 2.39
C ALA A 222 -27.53 8.42 1.73
N PHE A 223 -27.49 9.36 0.78
CA PHE A 223 -26.24 9.80 0.17
C PHE A 223 -25.40 10.62 1.16
N ILE A 224 -26.03 11.55 1.90
CA ILE A 224 -25.38 12.34 2.95
C ILE A 224 -24.78 11.42 4.01
N ASP A 225 -25.56 10.45 4.51
CA ASP A 225 -25.12 9.48 5.52
C ASP A 225 -23.93 8.65 5.03
N LYS A 226 -23.94 8.26 3.75
CA LYS A 226 -22.84 7.47 3.16
C LYS A 226 -21.56 8.30 3.01
N VAL A 227 -21.65 9.56 2.56
CA VAL A 227 -20.49 10.47 2.51
C VAL A 227 -19.94 10.69 3.92
N GLN A 228 -20.82 10.92 4.88
CA GLN A 228 -20.44 11.12 6.29
C GLN A 228 -19.78 9.88 6.88
N ASP A 229 -20.32 8.69 6.62
CA ASP A 229 -19.74 7.41 7.10
C ASP A 229 -18.30 7.22 6.62
N TYR A 230 -18.07 7.36 5.32
CA TYR A 230 -16.73 7.23 4.75
C TYR A 230 -15.77 8.32 5.27
N PHE A 231 -16.26 9.56 5.36
CA PHE A 231 -15.47 10.68 5.86
C PHE A 231 -15.07 10.51 7.33
N GLU A 232 -16.01 10.08 8.19
CA GLU A 232 -15.71 9.86 9.61
C GLU A 232 -14.61 8.82 9.78
N LYS A 233 -14.71 7.66 9.12
CA LYS A 233 -13.71 6.59 9.22
C LYS A 233 -12.34 7.01 8.66
N ALA A 234 -12.31 7.72 7.54
CA ALA A 234 -11.09 8.21 6.94
C ALA A 234 -10.43 9.33 7.77
N SER A 235 -11.20 10.35 8.18
CA SER A 235 -10.66 11.50 8.91
C SER A 235 -10.36 11.23 10.38
N LYS A 236 -11.01 10.21 10.99
CA LYS A 236 -10.62 9.64 12.30
C LYS A 236 -9.42 8.69 12.21
N LYS A 237 -8.88 8.50 11.01
CA LYS A 237 -7.72 7.63 10.76
C LYS A 237 -7.98 6.14 11.06
N GLN A 238 -9.24 5.69 11.09
CA GLN A 238 -9.60 4.28 11.31
C GLN A 238 -9.31 3.42 10.08
N ILE A 239 -9.32 4.04 8.91
CA ILE A 239 -8.97 3.46 7.61
C ILE A 239 -7.81 4.25 7.01
N SER A 240 -6.79 3.56 6.52
CA SER A 240 -5.67 4.14 5.81
C SER A 240 -5.66 3.68 4.35
N PHE A 241 -5.56 4.65 3.45
CA PHE A 241 -5.49 4.43 2.02
C PHE A 241 -4.04 4.22 1.57
N PRO A 242 -3.79 3.36 0.56
CA PRO A 242 -2.46 3.23 -0.04
C PRO A 242 -2.07 4.48 -0.82
N SER A 243 -0.77 4.64 -1.05
CA SER A 243 -0.22 5.83 -1.72
C SER A 243 -0.90 6.14 -3.06
N VAL A 244 -1.23 5.11 -3.86
CA VAL A 244 -1.88 5.30 -5.18
C VAL A 244 -3.30 5.88 -5.06
N ILE A 245 -4.08 5.50 -4.06
CA ILE A 245 -5.41 6.11 -3.83
C ILE A 245 -5.24 7.56 -3.37
N LEU A 246 -4.34 7.80 -2.40
CA LEU A 246 -4.09 9.14 -1.87
C LEU A 246 -3.55 10.12 -2.92
N SER A 247 -2.79 9.66 -3.91
CA SER A 247 -2.20 10.52 -4.95
C SER A 247 -3.00 10.58 -6.25
N GLU A 248 -3.74 9.52 -6.60
CA GLU A 248 -4.26 9.36 -7.96
C GLU A 248 -5.80 9.36 -8.08
N LEU A 249 -6.57 8.94 -7.06
CA LEU A 249 -8.04 8.76 -7.19
C LEU A 249 -8.77 9.99 -7.75
N ARG A 250 -8.27 11.20 -7.45
CA ARG A 250 -8.88 12.45 -7.90
C ARG A 250 -8.56 12.81 -9.36
N LYS A 251 -7.60 12.11 -9.98
CA LYS A 251 -7.10 12.38 -11.35
C LYS A 251 -7.83 11.52 -12.38
N PRO A 252 -7.88 11.95 -13.66
CA PRO A 252 -8.49 11.17 -14.72
C PRO A 252 -7.69 9.88 -15.02
N ASN A 253 -8.39 8.80 -15.34
CA ASN A 253 -7.80 7.52 -15.75
C ASN A 253 -6.78 6.95 -14.74
N ALA A 254 -7.04 7.14 -13.45
CA ALA A 254 -6.16 6.69 -12.38
C ALA A 254 -6.09 5.16 -12.29
N ASN A 255 -4.90 4.61 -12.17
CA ASN A 255 -4.70 3.27 -11.63
C ASN A 255 -4.71 3.35 -10.11
N LEU A 256 -5.55 2.55 -9.46
CA LEU A 256 -5.69 2.52 -7.99
C LEU A 256 -5.18 1.22 -7.38
N SER A 257 -4.64 0.32 -8.21
CA SER A 257 -4.01 -0.92 -7.75
C SER A 257 -2.53 -0.70 -7.48
N SER A 258 -2.06 -1.27 -6.37
CA SER A 258 -0.67 -1.10 -5.91
C SER A 258 0.25 -2.24 -6.34
N CYS A 259 -0.29 -3.47 -6.48
CA CYS A 259 0.47 -4.70 -6.64
C CYS A 259 0.13 -5.40 -7.94
N PHE A 260 1.18 -5.81 -8.68
CA PHE A 260 1.06 -6.54 -9.93
C PHE A 260 2.06 -7.68 -9.97
N ILE A 261 1.67 -8.83 -10.54
CA ILE A 261 2.57 -9.95 -10.77
C ILE A 261 2.32 -10.51 -12.16
N GLY A 262 3.38 -10.65 -12.97
CA GLY A 262 3.32 -11.25 -14.29
C GLY A 262 4.28 -12.42 -14.44
N LYS A 263 3.96 -13.34 -15.34
CA LYS A 263 4.78 -14.50 -15.72
C LYS A 263 5.35 -14.29 -17.11
N PHE A 264 6.66 -14.38 -17.25
CA PHE A 264 7.32 -14.32 -18.55
C PHE A 264 7.07 -15.59 -19.36
N PRO A 265 6.62 -15.49 -20.62
CA PRO A 265 6.68 -16.60 -21.56
C PRO A 265 8.11 -16.81 -22.06
N ASP A 266 8.37 -17.95 -22.71
CA ASP A 266 9.70 -18.29 -23.25
C ASP A 266 9.82 -17.99 -24.76
N ASP A 267 9.24 -16.90 -25.23
CA ASP A 267 9.35 -16.39 -26.59
C ASP A 267 9.64 -14.89 -26.60
N MET A 268 10.32 -14.40 -27.64
CA MET A 268 10.81 -13.03 -27.68
C MET A 268 9.70 -11.98 -27.72
N ASP A 269 8.64 -12.22 -28.48
CA ASP A 269 7.55 -11.27 -28.63
C ASP A 269 6.81 -11.12 -27.30
N GLY A 270 6.43 -12.22 -26.66
CA GLY A 270 5.77 -12.22 -25.35
C GLY A 270 6.66 -11.66 -24.24
N ILE A 271 7.99 -11.92 -24.26
CA ILE A 271 8.94 -11.29 -23.30
C ILE A 271 8.90 -9.78 -23.45
N MET A 272 9.00 -9.25 -24.66
CA MET A 272 9.04 -7.79 -24.90
C MET A 272 7.69 -7.12 -24.64
N ASP A 273 6.57 -7.80 -24.92
CA ASP A 273 5.24 -7.31 -24.56
C ASP A 273 5.09 -7.16 -23.05
N LEU A 274 5.52 -8.14 -22.26
CA LEU A 274 5.46 -8.05 -20.79
C LEU A 274 6.43 -6.99 -20.22
N VAL A 275 7.61 -6.81 -20.82
CA VAL A 275 8.53 -5.69 -20.47
C VAL A 275 7.83 -4.34 -20.67
N LYS A 276 7.13 -4.17 -21.81
CA LYS A 276 6.34 -2.96 -22.09
C LYS A 276 5.20 -2.78 -21.09
N GLU A 277 4.47 -3.85 -20.75
CA GLU A 277 3.40 -3.80 -19.72
C GLU A 277 3.96 -3.35 -18.39
N PHE A 278 5.09 -3.89 -17.93
CA PHE A 278 5.72 -3.52 -16.69
C PHE A 278 6.17 -2.04 -16.66
N ALA A 279 6.66 -1.51 -17.80
CA ALA A 279 6.93 -0.08 -17.91
C ALA A 279 5.68 0.77 -17.70
N ILE A 280 4.54 0.37 -18.27
CA ILE A 280 3.25 1.07 -18.13
C ILE A 280 2.74 0.96 -16.70
N ILE A 281 2.82 -0.21 -16.08
CA ILE A 281 2.41 -0.46 -14.69
C ILE A 281 3.24 0.42 -13.74
N SER A 282 4.58 0.40 -13.85
CA SER A 282 5.46 1.23 -13.03
C SER A 282 5.14 2.72 -13.19
N LYS A 283 5.04 3.22 -14.43
CA LYS A 283 4.65 4.62 -14.72
C LYS A 283 3.34 5.02 -14.03
N LYS A 284 2.39 4.09 -13.86
CA LYS A 284 1.10 4.31 -13.19
C LYS A 284 1.09 3.98 -11.70
N GLY A 285 2.26 3.88 -11.06
CA GLY A 285 2.40 3.73 -9.61
C GLY A 285 2.36 2.31 -9.07
N GLY A 286 2.32 1.28 -9.95
CA GLY A 286 2.30 -0.13 -9.54
C GLY A 286 3.66 -0.69 -9.17
N GLY A 287 3.74 -1.46 -8.09
CA GLY A 287 4.89 -2.31 -7.76
C GLY A 287 4.76 -3.68 -8.44
N ILE A 288 5.87 -4.26 -8.89
CA ILE A 288 5.87 -5.39 -9.83
C ILE A 288 6.55 -6.62 -9.22
N GLY A 289 5.90 -7.78 -9.33
CA GLY A 289 6.51 -9.10 -9.23
C GLY A 289 6.65 -9.73 -10.62
N ALA A 290 7.80 -10.30 -10.94
CA ALA A 290 8.08 -10.89 -12.23
C ALA A 290 8.55 -12.34 -12.08
N ASN A 291 7.76 -13.31 -12.53
CA ASN A 291 8.15 -14.72 -12.49
C ASN A 291 8.92 -15.12 -13.76
N LEU A 292 10.08 -15.75 -13.58
CA LEU A 292 11.03 -16.13 -14.64
C LEU A 292 11.09 -17.64 -14.89
N ASP A 293 10.26 -18.45 -14.22
CA ASP A 293 10.34 -19.92 -14.23
C ASP A 293 10.25 -20.56 -15.61
N SER A 294 9.57 -19.92 -16.55
CA SER A 294 9.41 -20.44 -17.92
C SER A 294 10.59 -20.14 -18.85
N ILE A 295 11.45 -19.17 -18.50
CA ILE A 295 12.59 -18.76 -19.34
C ILE A 295 13.61 -19.90 -19.39
N ARG A 296 13.94 -20.34 -20.61
CA ARG A 296 14.97 -21.38 -20.81
C ARG A 296 16.30 -21.00 -20.17
N ALA A 297 16.96 -21.99 -19.61
CA ALA A 297 18.20 -21.79 -18.87
C ALA A 297 19.40 -21.44 -19.77
N PHE A 298 20.45 -20.90 -19.16
CA PHE A 298 21.74 -20.73 -19.83
C PHE A 298 22.23 -22.03 -20.46
N GLN A 299 22.70 -21.97 -21.72
CA GLN A 299 23.12 -23.11 -22.53
C GLN A 299 22.00 -24.08 -22.98
N SER A 300 20.76 -23.71 -22.84
CA SER A 300 19.62 -24.40 -23.46
C SER A 300 19.63 -24.26 -24.99
N TRP A 301 18.65 -24.84 -25.66
CA TRP A 301 18.46 -24.76 -27.11
C TRP A 301 17.96 -23.39 -27.55
N LEU A 302 18.55 -22.87 -28.63
CA LEU A 302 18.04 -21.74 -29.37
C LEU A 302 18.02 -22.05 -30.84
N MET A 303 16.87 -21.95 -31.51
CA MET A 303 16.69 -22.30 -32.93
C MET A 303 17.21 -23.73 -33.28
N GLY A 304 16.98 -24.69 -32.37
CA GLY A 304 17.43 -26.08 -32.56
C GLY A 304 18.92 -26.34 -32.24
N ILE A 305 19.67 -25.30 -31.84
CA ILE A 305 21.11 -25.42 -31.51
C ILE A 305 21.30 -25.41 -30.01
N LYS A 306 21.82 -26.49 -29.43
CA LYS A 306 22.16 -26.61 -28.02
C LYS A 306 23.31 -25.66 -27.63
N GLY A 307 23.24 -25.12 -26.42
CA GLY A 307 24.31 -24.28 -25.86
C GLY A 307 24.28 -22.81 -26.31
N LYS A 308 23.17 -22.33 -26.89
CA LYS A 308 23.08 -20.96 -27.42
C LYS A 308 22.18 -20.03 -26.61
N ALA A 309 21.34 -20.56 -25.74
CA ALA A 309 20.48 -19.72 -24.90
C ALA A 309 21.29 -18.98 -23.82
N THR A 310 20.88 -17.76 -23.52
CA THR A 310 21.59 -16.88 -22.57
C THR A 310 21.04 -16.95 -21.13
N GLY A 311 19.89 -17.60 -20.94
CA GLY A 311 19.27 -17.77 -19.62
C GLY A 311 18.60 -16.51 -19.06
N VAL A 312 18.30 -16.54 -17.76
CA VAL A 312 17.53 -15.47 -17.08
C VAL A 312 18.33 -14.19 -16.81
N VAL A 313 19.64 -14.26 -16.65
CA VAL A 313 20.47 -13.12 -16.17
C VAL A 313 20.43 -11.91 -17.11
N PRO A 314 20.58 -12.07 -18.45
CA PRO A 314 20.48 -10.92 -19.35
C PRO A 314 19.10 -10.25 -19.35
N LEU A 315 18.01 -11.03 -19.21
CA LEU A 315 16.67 -10.48 -19.06
C LEU A 315 16.55 -9.69 -17.75
N MET A 316 17.08 -10.18 -16.66
CA MET A 316 17.12 -9.47 -15.38
C MET A 316 17.83 -8.12 -15.51
N LYS A 317 18.92 -8.04 -16.29
CA LYS A 317 19.61 -6.77 -16.54
C LYS A 317 18.70 -5.76 -17.28
N VAL A 318 17.93 -6.20 -18.26
CA VAL A 318 16.94 -5.35 -18.95
C VAL A 318 15.89 -4.84 -17.97
N LEU A 319 15.38 -5.72 -17.11
CA LEU A 319 14.38 -5.35 -16.09
C LEU A 319 14.95 -4.38 -15.04
N ASN A 320 16.20 -4.59 -14.61
CA ASN A 320 16.90 -3.69 -13.71
C ASN A 320 16.97 -2.27 -14.28
N ASP A 321 17.45 -2.13 -15.51
CA ASP A 321 17.63 -0.84 -16.15
C ASP A 321 16.28 -0.18 -16.47
N LEU A 322 15.24 -0.98 -16.75
CA LEU A 322 13.87 -0.50 -16.90
C LEU A 322 13.35 0.14 -15.60
N MET A 323 13.59 -0.48 -14.43
CA MET A 323 13.12 0.06 -13.14
C MET A 323 13.87 1.33 -12.74
N ILE A 324 15.14 1.47 -13.12
CA ILE A 324 15.89 2.72 -12.94
C ILE A 324 15.30 3.83 -13.83
N TYR A 325 14.90 3.49 -15.06
CA TYR A 325 14.38 4.48 -16.03
C TYR A 325 12.96 4.92 -15.75
N VAL A 326 12.07 4.03 -15.27
CA VAL A 326 10.64 4.31 -15.11
C VAL A 326 10.26 4.36 -13.63
N ASN A 327 10.11 5.57 -13.08
CA ASN A 327 9.64 5.74 -11.70
C ASN A 327 8.10 5.67 -11.59
N GLN A 328 7.62 5.45 -10.35
CA GLN A 328 6.20 5.29 -10.02
C GLN A 328 5.52 6.66 -9.86
N SER A 329 4.83 7.12 -10.91
CA SER A 329 4.06 8.38 -10.93
C SER A 329 4.82 9.63 -10.44
N GLY A 330 6.16 9.59 -10.42
CA GLY A 330 6.99 10.66 -9.85
C GLY A 330 7.00 10.75 -8.31
N VAL A 331 6.35 9.81 -7.63
CA VAL A 331 6.25 9.77 -6.14
C VAL A 331 7.27 8.83 -5.53
N LYS A 332 7.59 7.72 -6.23
CA LYS A 332 8.54 6.67 -5.82
C LYS A 332 9.41 6.24 -6.98
N ASP A 333 10.58 5.68 -6.69
CA ASP A 333 11.39 5.00 -7.69
C ASP A 333 10.67 3.74 -8.20
N GLY A 334 10.94 3.33 -9.44
CA GLY A 334 10.50 2.05 -9.98
C GLY A 334 11.08 0.90 -9.14
N ALA A 335 10.28 -0.11 -8.86
CA ALA A 335 10.70 -1.24 -8.04
C ALA A 335 10.07 -2.55 -8.53
N MET A 336 10.89 -3.61 -8.59
CA MET A 336 10.47 -4.91 -9.06
C MET A 336 11.15 -6.02 -8.25
N THR A 337 10.38 -7.07 -7.96
CA THR A 337 10.90 -8.36 -7.48
C THR A 337 10.89 -9.35 -8.62
N THR A 338 12.00 -10.03 -8.86
CA THR A 338 12.08 -11.17 -9.77
C THR A 338 12.06 -12.46 -8.98
N SER A 339 11.22 -13.41 -9.37
CA SER A 339 11.13 -14.73 -8.74
C SER A 339 11.63 -15.83 -9.65
N LEU A 340 12.33 -16.81 -9.04
CA LEU A 340 12.82 -18.00 -9.71
C LEU A 340 12.72 -19.21 -8.76
N SER A 341 12.24 -20.34 -9.29
CA SER A 341 12.11 -21.57 -8.52
C SER A 341 13.45 -22.25 -8.24
N ALA A 342 13.55 -22.88 -7.08
CA ALA A 342 14.77 -23.56 -6.61
C ALA A 342 15.21 -24.73 -7.51
N TRP A 343 14.32 -25.26 -8.34
CA TRP A 343 14.64 -26.34 -9.32
C TRP A 343 15.16 -25.83 -10.66
N HIS A 344 15.14 -24.50 -10.91
CA HIS A 344 15.57 -23.93 -12.19
C HIS A 344 17.11 -23.99 -12.34
N MET A 345 17.60 -24.37 -13.52
CA MET A 345 19.04 -24.58 -13.75
C MET A 345 19.90 -23.33 -13.55
N ASP A 346 19.31 -22.13 -13.72
CA ASP A 346 20.01 -20.86 -13.54
C ASP A 346 19.95 -20.30 -12.11
N VAL A 347 19.39 -21.02 -11.13
CA VAL A 347 19.13 -20.47 -9.79
C VAL A 347 20.39 -19.93 -9.10
N PHE A 348 21.55 -20.54 -9.26
CA PHE A 348 22.82 -20.01 -8.72
C PHE A 348 23.25 -18.72 -9.41
N ASN A 349 23.07 -18.63 -10.74
CA ASN A 349 23.40 -17.42 -11.50
C ASN A 349 22.43 -16.28 -11.14
N PHE A 350 21.16 -16.59 -10.94
CA PHE A 350 20.14 -15.68 -10.42
C PHE A 350 20.55 -15.06 -9.09
N LEU A 351 20.97 -15.86 -8.10
CA LEU A 351 21.42 -15.38 -6.80
C LEU A 351 22.71 -14.52 -6.90
N LYS A 352 23.61 -14.85 -7.84
CA LYS A 352 24.87 -14.11 -8.05
C LYS A 352 24.65 -12.70 -8.62
N THR A 353 23.50 -12.39 -9.24
CA THR A 353 23.22 -11.05 -9.76
C THR A 353 23.25 -9.96 -8.67
N GLN A 354 23.15 -10.32 -7.41
CA GLN A 354 23.19 -9.42 -6.25
C GLN A 354 24.57 -9.35 -5.56
N GLN A 355 25.56 -10.11 -6.00
CA GLN A 355 26.90 -10.10 -5.39
C GLN A 355 27.68 -8.85 -5.82
N LEU A 356 28.47 -8.29 -4.91
CA LEU A 356 29.27 -7.07 -5.16
C LEU A 356 30.40 -7.25 -6.17
N GLY A 357 30.96 -8.47 -6.31
CA GLY A 357 32.02 -8.78 -7.28
C GLY A 357 31.49 -9.35 -8.59
N GLY A 358 32.29 -9.36 -9.68
CA GLY A 358 31.94 -9.91 -10.99
C GLY A 358 31.69 -8.85 -12.06
N GLU A 359 31.26 -9.28 -13.24
CA GLU A 359 31.04 -8.40 -14.39
C GLU A 359 29.75 -7.59 -14.23
N GLU A 360 29.78 -6.30 -14.58
CA GLU A 360 28.64 -5.38 -14.51
C GLU A 360 27.42 -5.89 -15.31
N ARG A 361 27.67 -6.56 -16.45
CA ARG A 361 26.62 -7.11 -17.30
C ARG A 361 25.79 -8.21 -16.65
N GLU A 362 26.32 -8.84 -15.59
CA GLU A 362 25.65 -9.91 -14.83
C GLU A 362 24.99 -9.39 -13.55
N LYS A 363 24.97 -8.07 -13.33
CA LYS A 363 24.43 -7.46 -12.11
C LYS A 363 23.04 -6.88 -12.33
N SER A 364 22.19 -7.05 -11.32
CA SER A 364 20.84 -6.50 -11.24
C SER A 364 20.58 -6.04 -9.80
N MET A 365 21.31 -4.99 -9.40
CA MET A 365 21.41 -4.55 -8.00
C MET A 365 20.16 -3.80 -7.51
N ASP A 366 19.33 -3.30 -8.42
CA ASP A 366 18.10 -2.54 -8.13
C ASP A 366 16.84 -3.42 -8.17
N LEU A 367 16.99 -4.70 -8.54
CA LEU A 367 15.92 -5.69 -8.41
C LEU A 367 15.96 -6.35 -7.02
N TYR A 368 14.79 -6.73 -6.53
CA TYR A 368 14.67 -7.62 -5.38
C TYR A 368 14.54 -9.05 -5.87
N LEU A 369 15.19 -9.99 -5.20
CA LEU A 369 15.11 -11.41 -5.57
C LEU A 369 14.12 -12.16 -4.69
N GLN A 370 13.42 -13.13 -5.29
CA GLN A 370 12.57 -14.08 -4.58
C GLN A 370 12.90 -15.50 -5.02
N LEU A 371 13.19 -16.38 -4.06
CA LEU A 371 13.41 -17.80 -4.29
C LEU A 371 12.13 -18.58 -3.96
N VAL A 372 11.59 -19.27 -4.95
CA VAL A 372 10.38 -20.08 -4.80
C VAL A 372 10.78 -21.53 -4.53
N ALA A 373 10.38 -22.04 -3.36
CA ALA A 373 10.74 -23.38 -2.91
C ALA A 373 9.50 -24.27 -2.75
N ASN A 374 9.59 -25.50 -3.23
CA ASN A 374 8.64 -26.57 -2.95
C ASN A 374 9.04 -27.33 -1.67
N ASP A 375 8.10 -28.02 -1.04
CA ASP A 375 8.34 -28.81 0.17
C ASP A 375 9.43 -29.88 -0.03
N GLU A 376 9.49 -30.48 -1.23
CA GLU A 376 10.51 -31.48 -1.54
C GLU A 376 11.93 -30.89 -1.51
N PHE A 377 12.11 -29.61 -1.90
CA PHE A 377 13.41 -28.94 -1.71
C PHE A 377 13.75 -28.81 -0.23
N MET A 378 12.80 -28.44 0.61
CA MET A 378 13.02 -28.29 2.04
C MET A 378 13.34 -29.66 2.69
N ARG A 379 12.64 -30.72 2.31
CA ARG A 379 12.96 -32.10 2.73
C ARG A 379 14.35 -32.55 2.24
N ALA A 380 14.71 -32.23 1.00
CA ALA A 380 16.05 -32.53 0.48
C ALA A 380 17.15 -31.78 1.27
N MET A 381 16.89 -30.52 1.64
CA MET A 381 17.80 -29.73 2.47
C MET A 381 17.95 -30.33 3.88
N GLU A 382 16.85 -30.73 4.51
CA GLU A 382 16.83 -31.33 5.86
C GLU A 382 17.62 -32.64 5.92
N ARG A 383 17.38 -33.56 4.97
CA ARG A 383 18.10 -34.85 4.89
C ARG A 383 19.50 -34.77 4.31
N ASP A 384 20.01 -33.55 4.03
CA ASP A 384 21.28 -33.30 3.37
C ASP A 384 21.41 -34.05 2.02
N GLY A 385 20.33 -34.07 1.25
CA GLY A 385 20.19 -34.82 0.01
C GLY A 385 20.68 -34.07 -1.23
N ASP A 386 20.67 -34.80 -2.34
CA ASP A 386 20.90 -34.25 -3.66
C ASP A 386 19.66 -33.47 -4.13
N TRP A 387 19.88 -32.42 -4.91
CA TRP A 387 18.88 -31.63 -5.58
C TRP A 387 19.22 -31.49 -7.07
N TYR A 388 18.22 -31.64 -7.93
CA TYR A 388 18.42 -31.59 -9.38
C TYR A 388 17.83 -30.30 -9.92
N LEU A 389 18.59 -29.62 -10.75
CA LEU A 389 18.19 -28.39 -11.44
C LEU A 389 17.94 -28.73 -12.91
N PHE A 390 16.81 -28.27 -13.43
CA PHE A 390 16.36 -28.60 -14.79
C PHE A 390 16.23 -27.33 -15.67
N ASP A 391 16.39 -27.54 -16.98
CA ASP A 391 16.03 -26.54 -18.00
C ASP A 391 14.51 -26.63 -18.28
N PRO A 392 13.73 -25.54 -18.05
CA PRO A 392 12.27 -25.58 -18.26
C PRO A 392 11.90 -25.86 -19.73
N TYR A 393 12.67 -25.37 -20.71
CA TYR A 393 12.43 -25.60 -22.12
C TYR A 393 12.53 -27.10 -22.49
N GLU A 394 13.57 -27.78 -22.02
CA GLU A 394 13.76 -29.19 -22.34
C GLU A 394 12.66 -30.07 -21.75
N ILE A 395 12.37 -29.89 -20.45
CA ILE A 395 11.39 -30.75 -19.75
C ILE A 395 9.98 -30.53 -20.30
N LEU A 396 9.63 -29.29 -20.68
CA LEU A 396 8.35 -29.00 -21.30
C LEU A 396 8.25 -29.63 -22.70
N ASN A 397 9.26 -29.45 -23.55
CA ASN A 397 9.19 -29.93 -24.94
C ASN A 397 9.33 -31.45 -25.07
N LYS A 398 10.14 -32.10 -24.23
CA LYS A 398 10.35 -33.56 -24.30
C LYS A 398 9.28 -34.36 -23.54
N PHE A 399 8.82 -33.86 -22.41
CA PHE A 399 7.97 -34.63 -21.50
C PHE A 399 6.60 -33.96 -21.24
N GLY A 400 6.36 -32.76 -21.73
CA GLY A 400 5.12 -32.00 -21.49
C GLY A 400 4.98 -31.51 -20.04
N ILE A 401 6.10 -31.46 -19.29
CA ILE A 401 6.09 -31.10 -17.87
C ILE A 401 6.50 -29.65 -17.67
N ASP A 402 5.57 -28.82 -17.17
CA ASP A 402 5.84 -27.49 -16.65
C ASP A 402 5.94 -27.55 -15.10
N LEU A 403 7.16 -27.77 -14.57
CA LEU A 403 7.39 -27.82 -13.12
C LEU A 403 6.99 -26.50 -12.42
N GLY A 404 7.08 -25.37 -13.14
CA GLY A 404 6.63 -24.09 -12.63
C GLY A 404 5.15 -24.04 -12.28
N LYS A 405 4.33 -24.84 -12.96
CA LYS A 405 2.88 -24.93 -12.75
C LYS A 405 2.49 -25.85 -11.59
N LEU A 406 3.34 -26.81 -11.26
CA LEU A 406 3.04 -27.88 -10.30
C LEU A 406 3.40 -27.51 -8.86
N PHE A 407 2.68 -28.09 -7.89
CA PHE A 407 2.94 -27.97 -6.46
C PHE A 407 2.43 -29.23 -5.73
N GLY A 408 2.84 -29.46 -4.46
CA GLY A 408 2.45 -30.63 -3.67
C GLY A 408 2.85 -31.94 -4.32
N GLU A 409 1.99 -32.95 -4.22
CA GLU A 409 2.22 -34.31 -4.73
C GLU A 409 2.47 -34.33 -6.25
N GLU A 410 1.76 -33.52 -7.03
CA GLU A 410 1.96 -33.46 -8.49
C GLU A 410 3.37 -32.99 -8.84
N PHE A 411 3.92 -32.02 -8.09
CA PHE A 411 5.31 -31.62 -8.25
C PHE A 411 6.28 -32.73 -7.88
N GLU A 412 6.05 -33.39 -6.76
CA GLU A 412 6.93 -34.46 -6.25
C GLU A 412 7.03 -35.62 -7.26
N GLU A 413 5.86 -36.08 -7.79
CA GLU A 413 5.82 -37.16 -8.79
C GLU A 413 6.54 -36.75 -10.09
N ALA A 414 6.24 -35.57 -10.62
CA ALA A 414 6.88 -35.08 -11.84
C ALA A 414 8.39 -34.87 -11.65
N TYR A 415 8.80 -34.36 -10.52
CA TYR A 415 10.20 -34.13 -10.18
C TYR A 415 10.96 -35.44 -10.02
N ALA A 416 10.39 -36.45 -9.36
CA ALA A 416 10.95 -37.79 -9.24
C ALA A 416 11.07 -38.48 -10.61
N PHE A 417 10.05 -38.36 -11.46
CA PHE A 417 10.10 -38.86 -12.85
C PHE A 417 11.26 -38.23 -13.62
N LEU A 418 11.45 -36.92 -13.55
CA LEU A 418 12.55 -36.24 -14.24
C LEU A 418 13.92 -36.68 -13.72
N ILE A 419 14.07 -36.95 -12.41
CA ILE A 419 15.30 -37.50 -11.84
C ILE A 419 15.60 -38.88 -12.44
N GLU A 420 14.60 -39.76 -12.58
CA GLU A 420 14.80 -41.07 -13.24
C GLU A 420 15.24 -40.90 -14.71
N LYS A 421 14.67 -39.92 -15.43
CA LYS A 421 15.05 -39.63 -16.82
C LYS A 421 16.46 -39.05 -16.96
N THR A 422 17.07 -38.52 -15.91
CA THR A 422 18.52 -38.17 -15.94
C THR A 422 19.46 -39.40 -15.96
N LYS A 423 18.93 -40.57 -15.55
CA LYS A 423 19.68 -41.86 -15.55
C LYS A 423 19.45 -42.66 -16.82
N SER A 424 18.42 -42.30 -17.60
CA SER A 424 18.06 -42.95 -18.85
C SER A 424 19.10 -42.69 -19.96
N THR A 425 19.10 -43.53 -21.00
CA THR A 425 20.00 -43.40 -22.15
C THR A 425 19.23 -43.00 -23.40
N SER A 426 19.95 -42.68 -24.48
CA SER A 426 19.37 -42.35 -25.77
C SER A 426 18.48 -43.47 -26.37
N ASN A 427 18.56 -44.70 -25.83
CA ASN A 427 17.73 -45.84 -26.24
C ASN A 427 16.41 -45.93 -25.48
N ASP A 428 16.16 -45.09 -24.49
CA ASP A 428 14.89 -45.03 -23.77
C ASP A 428 13.79 -44.49 -24.69
N PRO A 429 12.71 -45.27 -24.95
CA PRO A 429 11.60 -44.83 -25.83
C PRO A 429 10.86 -43.59 -25.30
N GLU A 430 10.90 -43.36 -24.01
CA GLU A 430 10.29 -42.19 -23.36
C GLU A 430 11.24 -40.98 -23.28
N GLY A 431 12.49 -41.12 -23.78
CA GLY A 431 13.47 -40.05 -23.79
C GLY A 431 14.31 -39.95 -22.50
N PHE A 432 15.25 -39.02 -22.49
CA PHE A 432 16.14 -38.74 -21.36
C PHE A 432 16.37 -37.22 -21.24
N VAL A 433 16.69 -36.78 -20.02
CA VAL A 433 17.03 -35.37 -19.73
C VAL A 433 18.53 -35.16 -19.98
N GLU A 434 18.86 -34.19 -20.83
CA GLU A 434 20.23 -33.84 -21.19
C GLU A 434 20.77 -32.63 -20.43
N LEU A 435 19.90 -31.65 -20.11
CA LEU A 435 20.25 -30.42 -19.43
C LEU A 435 19.77 -30.43 -18.00
N TYR A 436 20.64 -30.86 -17.11
CA TYR A 436 20.42 -30.81 -15.69
C TYR A 436 21.72 -30.56 -14.93
N LYS A 437 21.61 -30.09 -13.71
CA LYS A 437 22.73 -30.04 -12.76
C LYS A 437 22.32 -30.74 -11.49
N LYS A 438 23.19 -31.59 -10.98
CA LYS A 438 23.02 -32.23 -9.67
C LYS A 438 23.86 -31.44 -8.64
N VAL A 439 23.25 -30.97 -7.59
CA VAL A 439 23.86 -30.18 -6.52
C VAL A 439 23.42 -30.72 -5.15
N ARG A 440 24.07 -30.32 -4.07
CA ARG A 440 23.54 -30.55 -2.72
C ARG A 440 22.49 -29.50 -2.40
N ALA A 441 21.33 -29.89 -1.90
CA ALA A 441 20.27 -28.95 -1.52
C ALA A 441 20.77 -27.91 -0.51
N LYS A 442 21.59 -28.32 0.46
CA LYS A 442 22.22 -27.42 1.44
C LYS A 442 23.15 -26.38 0.82
N ASP A 443 23.76 -26.64 -0.32
CA ASP A 443 24.65 -25.65 -0.96
C ASP A 443 23.82 -24.52 -1.58
N LEU A 444 22.70 -24.84 -2.21
CA LEU A 444 21.76 -23.81 -2.69
C LEU A 444 21.17 -23.00 -1.53
N PHE A 445 20.77 -23.67 -0.45
CA PHE A 445 20.24 -23.01 0.74
C PHE A 445 21.28 -22.05 1.36
N LYS A 446 22.54 -22.51 1.53
CA LYS A 446 23.64 -21.67 2.04
C LYS A 446 23.90 -20.46 1.15
N GLU A 447 23.86 -20.62 -0.19
CA GLU A 447 24.09 -19.52 -1.12
C GLU A 447 22.94 -18.49 -1.03
N SER A 448 21.69 -18.94 -0.89
CA SER A 448 20.57 -18.03 -0.69
C SER A 448 20.68 -17.25 0.63
N LEU A 449 21.06 -17.92 1.73
CA LEU A 449 21.29 -17.25 3.03
C LEU A 449 22.44 -16.24 2.95
N ARG A 450 23.55 -16.60 2.28
CA ARG A 450 24.68 -15.67 2.08
C ARG A 450 24.23 -14.41 1.34
N THR A 451 23.44 -14.58 0.28
CA THR A 451 22.87 -13.46 -0.47
C THR A 451 21.93 -12.62 0.40
N SER A 452 21.04 -13.26 1.19
CA SER A 452 20.12 -12.58 2.10
C SER A 452 20.84 -11.76 3.18
N ILE A 453 21.90 -12.30 3.80
CA ILE A 453 22.69 -11.59 4.81
C ILE A 453 23.34 -10.32 4.22
N ASN A 454 23.82 -10.41 2.98
CA ASN A 454 24.54 -9.30 2.35
C ASN A 454 23.60 -8.24 1.72
N ARG A 455 22.38 -8.63 1.30
CA ARG A 455 21.51 -7.81 0.45
C ARG A 455 20.07 -7.66 0.94
N GLY A 456 19.66 -8.42 1.98
CA GLY A 456 18.26 -8.47 2.44
C GLY A 456 17.33 -9.32 1.55
N THR A 457 17.83 -9.87 0.44
CA THR A 457 17.12 -10.77 -0.48
C THR A 457 18.00 -11.96 -0.84
N PRO A 458 17.50 -13.12 -1.31
CA PRO A 458 16.11 -13.34 -1.74
C PRO A 458 15.10 -13.41 -0.60
N TYR A 459 13.86 -12.99 -0.90
CA TYR A 459 12.70 -13.40 -0.11
C TYR A 459 12.40 -14.86 -0.40
N TRP A 460 11.85 -15.59 0.58
CA TRP A 460 11.43 -16.96 0.37
C TRP A 460 9.93 -17.05 0.14
N ALA A 461 9.52 -17.80 -0.90
CA ALA A 461 8.14 -18.16 -1.17
C ALA A 461 7.99 -19.67 -1.10
N PHE A 462 7.17 -20.17 -0.16
CA PHE A 462 6.90 -21.59 0.03
C PHE A 462 5.69 -21.98 -0.83
N LYS A 463 5.97 -22.46 -2.04
CA LYS A 463 4.99 -22.64 -3.11
C LYS A 463 3.84 -23.54 -2.74
N ASP A 464 4.15 -24.67 -2.11
CA ASP A 464 3.13 -25.66 -1.77
C ASP A 464 2.18 -25.10 -0.70
N ASN A 465 2.70 -24.44 0.35
CA ASN A 465 1.88 -23.79 1.37
C ASN A 465 0.98 -22.69 0.75
N ILE A 466 1.55 -21.84 -0.10
CA ILE A 466 0.82 -20.73 -0.72
C ILE A 466 -0.35 -21.25 -1.58
N ASN A 467 -0.10 -22.26 -2.42
CA ASN A 467 -1.12 -22.80 -3.30
C ASN A 467 -2.15 -23.68 -2.55
N ASN A 468 -1.72 -24.45 -1.55
CA ASN A 468 -2.61 -25.32 -0.76
C ASN A 468 -3.65 -24.54 0.05
N VAL A 469 -3.26 -23.37 0.63
CA VAL A 469 -4.18 -22.53 1.39
C VAL A 469 -4.94 -21.52 0.53
N SER A 470 -4.63 -21.43 -0.76
CA SER A 470 -5.32 -20.49 -1.66
C SER A 470 -6.76 -20.91 -1.91
N ASN A 471 -7.69 -19.99 -1.69
CA ASN A 471 -9.10 -20.19 -2.08
C ASN A 471 -9.29 -20.28 -3.60
N MET A 472 -8.23 -20.04 -4.39
CA MET A 472 -8.24 -20.03 -5.85
C MET A 472 -7.41 -21.16 -6.47
N LYS A 473 -6.99 -22.17 -5.69
CA LYS A 473 -6.07 -23.23 -6.17
C LYS A 473 -6.56 -24.00 -7.38
N ASN A 474 -7.87 -24.15 -7.56
CA ASN A 474 -8.46 -24.80 -8.74
C ASN A 474 -8.62 -23.87 -9.94
N ALA A 475 -8.52 -22.56 -9.74
CA ALA A 475 -8.65 -21.53 -10.78
C ALA A 475 -7.32 -21.14 -11.42
N GLY A 476 -6.21 -21.69 -10.94
CA GLY A 476 -4.86 -21.45 -11.47
C GLY A 476 -3.77 -21.57 -10.40
N THR A 477 -2.53 -21.35 -10.81
CA THR A 477 -1.34 -21.48 -9.97
C THR A 477 -0.78 -20.09 -9.57
N ILE A 478 -0.29 -20.01 -8.34
CA ILE A 478 0.51 -18.88 -7.85
C ILE A 478 1.98 -19.26 -8.03
N TYR A 479 2.64 -18.64 -9.00
CA TYR A 479 4.04 -18.94 -9.35
C TYR A 479 5.05 -18.18 -8.47
N GLY A 480 4.66 -17.05 -7.93
CA GLY A 480 5.49 -16.16 -7.11
C GLY A 480 4.63 -15.08 -6.50
N LEU A 481 5.25 -14.14 -5.77
CA LEU A 481 4.58 -13.11 -4.99
C LEU A 481 4.89 -11.72 -5.55
N ASN A 482 4.12 -10.71 -5.13
CA ASN A 482 4.35 -9.31 -5.49
C ASN A 482 5.63 -8.75 -4.88
N LEU A 483 5.92 -7.47 -5.16
CA LEU A 483 7.12 -6.76 -4.70
C LEU A 483 7.33 -6.85 -3.19
N CYS A 484 6.28 -6.67 -2.41
CA CYS A 484 6.33 -6.61 -0.94
C CYS A 484 5.92 -7.94 -0.26
N VAL A 485 5.67 -9.00 -1.03
CA VAL A 485 5.43 -10.38 -0.57
C VAL A 485 4.10 -10.58 0.18
N GLU A 486 3.16 -9.63 0.10
CA GLU A 486 1.88 -9.69 0.84
C GLU A 486 0.66 -10.02 -0.02
N SER A 487 0.74 -9.86 -1.35
CA SER A 487 -0.41 -9.98 -2.24
C SER A 487 -0.14 -10.98 -3.34
N PHE A 488 -1.04 -11.95 -3.49
CA PHE A 488 -0.91 -13.01 -4.48
C PHE A 488 -2.25 -13.68 -4.75
N SER A 489 -2.50 -14.02 -6.00
CA SER A 489 -3.59 -14.88 -6.48
C SER A 489 -3.11 -15.54 -7.76
N PRO A 490 -3.81 -16.52 -8.33
CA PRO A 490 -3.42 -17.15 -9.58
C PRO A 490 -3.20 -16.13 -10.70
N PHE A 491 -2.13 -16.31 -11.48
CA PHE A 491 -1.79 -15.49 -12.64
C PHE A 491 -1.12 -16.35 -13.71
N ASP A 492 -1.10 -15.89 -14.96
CA ASP A 492 -0.41 -16.57 -16.05
C ASP A 492 0.08 -15.53 -17.07
N VAL A 493 0.63 -15.98 -18.20
CA VAL A 493 1.20 -15.13 -19.26
C VAL A 493 0.23 -14.09 -19.83
N ASP A 494 -1.08 -14.35 -19.80
CA ASP A 494 -2.14 -13.47 -20.30
C ASP A 494 -3.02 -12.86 -19.20
N SER A 495 -2.69 -13.07 -17.93
CA SER A 495 -3.45 -12.60 -16.78
C SER A 495 -2.50 -12.14 -15.67
N THR A 496 -2.21 -10.84 -15.64
CA THR A 496 -1.34 -10.20 -14.64
C THR A 496 -2.10 -10.01 -13.34
N HIS A 497 -1.65 -10.66 -12.25
CA HIS A 497 -2.20 -10.42 -10.92
C HIS A 497 -2.26 -8.93 -10.61
N THR A 498 -3.38 -8.50 -10.09
CA THR A 498 -3.63 -7.10 -9.73
C THR A 498 -4.37 -7.05 -8.42
N CYS A 499 -3.89 -6.28 -7.47
CA CYS A 499 -4.51 -6.15 -6.16
C CYS A 499 -4.62 -4.70 -5.71
N THR A 500 -5.78 -4.35 -5.16
CA THR A 500 -6.08 -3.08 -4.54
C THR A 500 -5.97 -3.21 -3.03
N LEU A 501 -5.25 -2.31 -2.38
CA LEU A 501 -4.95 -2.38 -0.96
C LEU A 501 -5.68 -1.32 -0.14
N LEU A 502 -5.93 -1.63 1.13
CA LEU A 502 -6.39 -0.70 2.16
C LEU A 502 -6.05 -1.30 3.54
N SER A 503 -5.87 -0.48 4.57
CA SER A 503 -5.54 -1.00 5.91
C SER A 503 -6.45 -0.45 7.00
N VAL A 504 -6.83 -1.31 7.94
CA VAL A 504 -7.42 -0.91 9.23
C VAL A 504 -6.31 -0.40 10.13
N VAL A 505 -6.59 0.66 10.88
CA VAL A 505 -5.61 1.29 11.77
C VAL A 505 -5.98 1.01 13.22
N HIS A 506 -5.35 0.01 13.80
CA HIS A 506 -5.77 -0.59 15.06
C HIS A 506 -5.88 0.36 16.25
N PRO A 507 -4.96 1.34 16.50
CA PRO A 507 -5.04 2.20 17.68
C PRO A 507 -6.23 3.18 17.68
N PHE A 508 -6.92 3.35 16.55
CA PHE A 508 -8.10 4.22 16.45
C PHE A 508 -9.42 3.45 16.45
N ILE A 509 -9.41 2.17 16.82
CA ILE A 509 -10.59 1.29 16.87
C ILE A 509 -10.68 0.70 18.28
N ASN A 510 -11.68 1.14 19.06
CA ASN A 510 -11.74 0.96 20.50
C ASN A 510 -12.72 -0.14 20.96
N SER A 511 -13.58 -0.65 20.07
CA SER A 511 -14.53 -1.74 20.37
C SER A 511 -14.63 -2.76 19.24
N ASP A 512 -15.24 -3.90 19.53
CA ASP A 512 -15.51 -4.94 18.52
C ASP A 512 -16.58 -4.49 17.50
N GLU A 513 -17.58 -3.73 17.94
CA GLU A 513 -18.59 -3.16 17.06
C GLU A 513 -17.94 -2.18 16.08
N GLU A 514 -17.02 -1.35 16.59
CA GLU A 514 -16.28 -0.40 15.76
C GLU A 514 -15.33 -1.14 14.79
N LEU A 515 -14.68 -2.23 15.23
CA LEU A 515 -13.87 -3.09 14.36
C LEU A 515 -14.72 -3.70 13.23
N ARG A 516 -15.90 -4.22 13.57
CA ARG A 516 -16.85 -4.76 12.59
C ARG A 516 -17.25 -3.71 11.56
N ASP A 517 -17.69 -2.55 12.02
CA ASP A 517 -18.17 -1.46 11.17
C ASP A 517 -17.06 -0.93 10.25
N VAL A 518 -15.86 -0.68 10.78
CA VAL A 518 -14.69 -0.22 10.02
C VAL A 518 -14.26 -1.28 8.99
N THR A 519 -14.22 -2.56 9.36
CA THR A 519 -13.83 -3.66 8.46
C THR A 519 -14.79 -3.79 7.29
N ARG A 520 -16.09 -3.75 7.55
CA ARG A 520 -17.14 -3.86 6.53
C ARG A 520 -17.08 -2.68 5.55
N THR A 521 -16.92 -1.45 6.08
CA THR A 521 -16.72 -0.26 5.25
C THR A 521 -15.42 -0.35 4.43
N ALA A 522 -14.35 -0.89 4.98
CA ALA A 522 -13.09 -1.06 4.27
C ALA A 522 -13.23 -2.02 3.06
N ILE A 523 -13.92 -3.15 3.22
CA ILE A 523 -14.21 -4.08 2.11
C ILE A 523 -15.10 -3.42 1.05
N GLU A 524 -16.09 -2.63 1.45
CA GLU A 524 -16.95 -1.88 0.54
C GLU A 524 -16.13 -0.86 -0.27
N ILE A 525 -15.24 -0.10 0.36
CA ILE A 525 -14.35 0.85 -0.32
C ILE A 525 -13.39 0.13 -1.26
N LEU A 526 -12.87 -1.04 -0.88
CA LEU A 526 -12.02 -1.85 -1.74
C LEU A 526 -12.77 -2.31 -3.00
N ASP A 527 -14.00 -2.80 -2.88
CA ASP A 527 -14.84 -3.16 -4.04
C ASP A 527 -15.07 -1.96 -4.97
N LEU A 528 -15.41 -0.80 -4.39
CA LEU A 528 -15.57 0.45 -5.15
C LEU A 528 -14.27 0.92 -5.80
N THR A 529 -13.13 0.67 -5.18
CA THR A 529 -11.83 1.02 -5.75
C THR A 529 -11.51 0.18 -7.00
N VAL A 530 -11.86 -1.12 -7.00
CA VAL A 530 -11.74 -1.96 -8.22
C VAL A 530 -12.57 -1.36 -9.36
N GLU A 531 -13.79 -0.88 -9.07
CA GLU A 531 -14.70 -0.26 -10.06
C GLU A 531 -14.24 1.13 -10.54
N LEU A 532 -13.51 1.87 -9.71
CA LEU A 532 -12.98 3.21 -10.04
C LEU A 532 -11.62 3.13 -10.73
N SER A 533 -10.90 2.03 -10.56
CA SER A 533 -9.54 1.86 -11.09
C SER A 533 -9.55 1.66 -12.60
N THR A 534 -8.73 2.42 -13.30
CA THR A 534 -8.41 2.15 -14.69
C THR A 534 -7.22 1.18 -14.75
N ALA A 535 -7.50 -0.08 -15.08
CA ALA A 535 -6.46 -1.08 -15.22
C ALA A 535 -5.38 -0.62 -16.21
N PRO A 536 -4.08 -0.70 -15.85
CA PRO A 536 -3.01 -0.18 -16.69
C PRO A 536 -2.82 -0.96 -18.01
N THR A 537 -3.13 -2.26 -18.00
CA THR A 537 -2.94 -3.18 -19.13
C THR A 537 -4.17 -4.08 -19.32
N GLU A 538 -4.27 -4.72 -20.51
CA GLU A 538 -5.35 -5.66 -20.81
C GLU A 538 -5.29 -6.90 -19.90
N SER A 539 -4.09 -7.44 -19.66
CA SER A 539 -3.86 -8.59 -18.79
C SER A 539 -4.29 -8.30 -17.33
N SER A 540 -4.01 -7.10 -16.82
CA SER A 540 -4.46 -6.67 -15.48
C SER A 540 -5.98 -6.44 -15.42
N ARG A 541 -6.60 -5.97 -16.50
CA ARG A 541 -8.05 -5.85 -16.62
C ARG A 541 -8.74 -7.22 -16.62
N LYS A 542 -8.18 -8.19 -17.37
CA LYS A 542 -8.65 -9.57 -17.37
C LYS A 542 -8.64 -10.15 -15.97
N HIS A 543 -7.53 -10.03 -15.26
CA HIS A 543 -7.41 -10.52 -13.88
C HIS A 543 -8.44 -9.89 -12.94
N ASN A 544 -8.64 -8.56 -13.01
CA ASN A 544 -9.65 -7.88 -12.21
C ASN A 544 -11.07 -8.42 -12.45
N ASN A 545 -11.41 -8.73 -13.69
CA ASN A 545 -12.72 -9.29 -14.03
C ASN A 545 -12.88 -10.74 -13.54
N GLU A 546 -11.81 -11.54 -13.61
CA GLU A 546 -11.83 -12.95 -13.24
C GLU A 546 -11.75 -13.18 -11.74
N ILE A 547 -10.90 -12.44 -11.02
CA ILE A 547 -10.55 -12.70 -9.62
C ILE A 547 -11.09 -11.63 -8.66
N ARG A 548 -11.12 -10.35 -9.07
CA ARG A 548 -11.44 -9.21 -8.20
C ARG A 548 -10.65 -9.25 -6.90
N ALA A 549 -9.32 -9.32 -7.00
CA ALA A 549 -8.46 -9.40 -5.84
C ALA A 549 -8.40 -8.05 -5.11
N VAL A 550 -8.70 -8.08 -3.82
CA VAL A 550 -8.53 -6.96 -2.89
C VAL A 550 -7.69 -7.40 -1.71
N GLY A 551 -6.99 -6.46 -1.08
CA GLY A 551 -6.11 -6.76 0.03
C GLY A 551 -6.40 -5.86 1.22
N LEU A 552 -7.22 -6.32 2.15
CA LEU A 552 -7.41 -5.67 3.44
C LEU A 552 -6.23 -6.02 4.35
N GLY A 553 -5.49 -5.00 4.75
CA GLY A 553 -4.36 -5.11 5.66
C GLY A 553 -4.59 -4.42 7.00
N SER A 554 -3.49 -4.29 7.73
CA SER A 554 -3.47 -3.75 9.09
C SER A 554 -2.25 -2.87 9.30
N MET A 555 -2.37 -1.84 10.16
CA MET A 555 -1.24 -1.04 10.63
C MET A 555 -1.47 -0.54 12.05
N GLY A 556 -0.39 -0.07 12.70
CA GLY A 556 -0.46 0.44 14.06
C GLY A 556 -0.61 -0.64 15.12
N LEU A 557 -0.24 -1.90 14.83
CA LEU A 557 -0.40 -2.99 15.80
C LEU A 557 0.48 -2.78 17.04
N ALA A 558 1.70 -2.29 16.86
CA ALA A 558 2.58 -2.00 18.01
C ALA A 558 2.01 -0.87 18.89
N ASP A 559 1.39 0.16 18.29
CA ASP A 559 0.71 1.22 19.06
C ASP A 559 -0.52 0.69 19.81
N TRP A 560 -1.30 -0.18 19.15
CA TRP A 560 -2.45 -0.83 19.80
C TRP A 560 -2.01 -1.73 20.95
N ASN A 561 -0.94 -2.50 20.78
CA ASN A 561 -0.35 -3.30 21.86
C ASN A 561 0.05 -2.42 23.04
N ALA A 562 0.77 -1.31 22.79
CA ALA A 562 1.19 -0.40 23.82
C ALA A 562 -0.01 0.23 24.57
N ALA A 563 -1.05 0.64 23.84
CA ALA A 563 -2.27 1.20 24.44
C ALA A 563 -3.04 0.18 25.33
N ASN A 564 -2.93 -1.11 24.99
CA ASN A 564 -3.56 -2.19 25.74
C ASN A 564 -2.61 -2.89 26.74
N SER A 565 -1.42 -2.34 26.97
CA SER A 565 -0.39 -2.92 27.87
C SER A 565 0.01 -4.35 27.49
N LEU A 566 -0.01 -4.67 26.21
CA LEU A 566 0.41 -5.96 25.65
C LEU A 566 1.85 -5.87 25.14
N SER A 567 2.62 -6.94 25.34
CA SER A 567 3.96 -7.10 24.75
C SER A 567 3.98 -8.30 23.82
N PHE A 568 4.73 -8.22 22.72
CA PHE A 568 4.92 -9.33 21.78
C PHE A 568 5.48 -10.61 22.45
N GLU A 569 6.10 -10.50 23.60
CA GLU A 569 6.66 -11.63 24.38
C GLU A 569 5.68 -12.25 25.37
N MET A 570 4.51 -11.62 25.61
CA MET A 570 3.53 -12.11 26.57
C MET A 570 2.61 -13.17 25.96
N PRO A 571 2.28 -14.26 26.67
CA PRO A 571 1.32 -15.26 26.20
C PRO A 571 -0.06 -14.66 25.87
N ASP A 572 -0.57 -13.77 26.70
CA ASP A 572 -1.87 -13.11 26.52
C ASP A 572 -1.92 -12.26 25.22
N HIS A 573 -0.77 -11.82 24.72
CA HIS A 573 -0.66 -11.10 23.46
C HIS A 573 -1.10 -11.98 22.29
N GLN A 574 -0.68 -13.24 22.26
CA GLN A 574 -1.01 -14.16 21.14
C GLN A 574 -2.52 -14.37 21.05
N ASP A 575 -3.19 -14.62 22.19
CA ASP A 575 -4.64 -14.81 22.23
C ASP A 575 -5.40 -13.54 21.82
N ALA A 576 -4.97 -12.37 22.30
CA ALA A 576 -5.58 -11.08 21.94
C ALA A 576 -5.44 -10.76 20.46
N ILE A 577 -4.26 -11.00 19.87
CA ILE A 577 -4.00 -10.80 18.43
C ILE A 577 -4.82 -11.80 17.60
N GLN A 578 -4.81 -13.06 17.98
CA GLN A 578 -5.59 -14.09 17.26
C GLN A 578 -7.08 -13.73 17.24
N ALA A 579 -7.67 -13.39 18.40
CA ALA A 579 -9.06 -13.00 18.47
C ALA A 579 -9.37 -11.75 17.60
N ARG A 580 -8.47 -10.76 17.61
CA ARG A 580 -8.66 -9.53 16.83
C ARG A 580 -8.58 -9.78 15.34
N PHE A 581 -7.60 -10.55 14.85
CA PHE A 581 -7.44 -10.87 13.44
C PHE A 581 -8.49 -11.87 12.95
N GLU A 582 -8.95 -12.79 13.80
CA GLU A 582 -10.07 -13.68 13.51
C GLU A 582 -11.35 -12.87 13.24
N LYS A 583 -11.67 -11.88 14.11
CA LYS A 583 -12.80 -10.96 13.89
C LYS A 583 -12.65 -10.15 12.59
N LEU A 584 -11.46 -9.61 12.35
CA LEU A 584 -11.16 -8.87 11.12
C LEU A 584 -11.43 -9.74 9.87
N ALA A 585 -10.92 -10.98 9.86
CA ALA A 585 -11.10 -11.92 8.77
C ALA A 585 -12.57 -12.29 8.57
N TYR A 586 -13.28 -12.60 9.66
CA TYR A 586 -14.69 -12.95 9.63
C TYR A 586 -15.55 -11.83 9.01
N TYR A 587 -15.40 -10.59 9.50
CA TYR A 587 -16.17 -9.44 8.99
C TYR A 587 -15.82 -9.07 7.56
N ALA A 588 -14.59 -9.31 7.13
CA ALA A 588 -14.18 -9.12 5.75
C ALA A 588 -14.85 -10.14 4.82
N VAL A 589 -14.86 -11.42 5.20
CA VAL A 589 -15.51 -12.49 4.44
C VAL A 589 -17.03 -12.28 4.43
N GLU A 590 -17.65 -11.97 5.59
CA GLU A 590 -19.07 -11.67 5.72
C GLU A 590 -19.50 -10.56 4.74
N ARG A 591 -18.76 -9.43 4.71
CA ARG A 591 -19.11 -8.32 3.84
C ARG A 591 -18.89 -8.63 2.36
N SER A 592 -17.84 -9.36 2.01
CA SER A 592 -17.62 -9.81 0.64
C SER A 592 -18.69 -10.78 0.16
N ASN A 593 -19.20 -11.65 1.03
CA ASN A 593 -20.34 -12.50 0.74
C ASN A 593 -21.60 -11.68 0.43
N GLU A 594 -21.97 -10.72 1.29
CA GLU A 594 -23.13 -9.82 1.08
C GLU A 594 -23.00 -9.03 -0.23
N LEU A 595 -21.81 -8.51 -0.53
CA LEU A 595 -21.54 -7.81 -1.80
C LEU A 595 -21.70 -8.75 -3.00
N GLY A 596 -21.38 -10.05 -2.84
CA GLY A 596 -21.64 -11.07 -3.84
C GLY A 596 -23.15 -11.28 -4.07
N GLU A 597 -23.97 -11.25 -3.01
CA GLU A 597 -25.43 -11.30 -3.12
C GLU A 597 -25.99 -10.02 -3.78
N GLU A 598 -25.46 -8.86 -3.42
CA GLU A 598 -25.92 -7.56 -3.92
C GLU A 598 -25.54 -7.30 -5.39
N LEU A 599 -24.33 -7.65 -5.80
CA LEU A 599 -23.68 -7.19 -7.03
C LEU A 599 -23.19 -8.32 -7.95
N GLY A 600 -23.34 -9.58 -7.53
CA GLY A 600 -22.86 -10.75 -8.25
C GLY A 600 -21.45 -11.18 -7.83
N ASN A 601 -21.15 -12.44 -8.15
CA ASN A 601 -19.89 -13.10 -7.79
C ASN A 601 -18.73 -12.62 -8.69
N PHE A 602 -17.48 -12.85 -8.26
CA PHE A 602 -16.32 -12.68 -9.13
C PHE A 602 -16.28 -13.75 -10.24
N GLY A 603 -15.55 -13.48 -11.35
CA GLY A 603 -15.63 -14.27 -12.58
C GLY A 603 -15.35 -15.77 -12.43
N LYS A 604 -14.30 -16.14 -11.67
CA LYS A 604 -13.89 -17.54 -11.43
C LYS A 604 -14.45 -18.15 -10.13
N PHE A 605 -15.59 -17.67 -9.66
CA PHE A 605 -16.21 -18.17 -8.42
C PHE A 605 -16.50 -19.66 -8.45
N GLU A 606 -17.08 -20.18 -9.55
CA GLU A 606 -17.46 -21.59 -9.69
C GLU A 606 -16.25 -22.55 -9.64
N GLU A 607 -15.05 -22.07 -10.00
CA GLU A 607 -13.80 -22.82 -9.97
C GLU A 607 -13.09 -22.74 -8.62
N SER A 608 -13.54 -21.86 -7.72
CA SER A 608 -12.85 -21.55 -6.46
C SER A 608 -13.22 -22.46 -5.30
N GLN A 609 -12.39 -22.48 -4.26
CA GLN A 609 -12.69 -23.12 -2.98
C GLN A 609 -13.81 -22.41 -2.22
N TRP A 610 -14.05 -21.13 -2.49
CA TRP A 610 -15.21 -20.40 -1.94
C TRP A 610 -16.53 -21.11 -2.30
N LYS A 611 -16.66 -21.58 -3.55
CA LYS A 611 -17.82 -22.36 -4.01
C LYS A 611 -18.05 -23.64 -3.21
N GLN A 612 -16.99 -24.19 -2.64
CA GLN A 612 -17.05 -25.39 -1.79
C GLN A 612 -17.31 -25.06 -0.31
N GLY A 613 -17.41 -23.77 0.03
CA GLY A 613 -17.55 -23.32 1.41
C GLY A 613 -16.24 -23.35 2.20
N GLU A 614 -15.10 -23.52 1.52
CA GLU A 614 -13.81 -23.45 2.18
C GLU A 614 -13.40 -22.00 2.39
N ILE A 615 -13.00 -21.65 3.62
CA ILE A 615 -12.52 -20.33 3.97
C ILE A 615 -11.03 -20.43 4.29
N PHE A 616 -10.19 -19.69 3.54
CA PHE A 616 -8.73 -19.70 3.66
C PHE A 616 -8.12 -21.10 3.63
N GLY A 617 -8.52 -21.93 2.65
CA GLY A 617 -7.97 -23.27 2.41
C GLY A 617 -8.08 -24.22 3.61
N LYS A 618 -9.14 -24.12 4.38
CA LYS A 618 -9.35 -24.89 5.62
C LYS A 618 -8.27 -24.64 6.70
N VAL A 619 -7.63 -23.45 6.71
CA VAL A 619 -6.61 -23.12 7.70
C VAL A 619 -7.11 -23.36 9.13
N LEU A 620 -8.39 -23.07 9.40
CA LEU A 620 -9.00 -23.30 10.71
C LEU A 620 -9.13 -24.82 11.06
N THR A 621 -9.32 -25.71 10.07
CA THR A 621 -9.51 -27.14 10.30
C THR A 621 -8.23 -27.96 10.19
N GLU A 622 -7.35 -27.66 9.23
CA GLU A 622 -6.13 -28.42 8.96
C GLU A 622 -4.93 -27.97 9.81
N ILE A 623 -4.80 -26.66 10.07
CA ILE A 623 -3.75 -26.12 10.96
C ILE A 623 -4.15 -26.27 12.44
N LYS A 624 -5.37 -26.72 12.73
CA LYS A 624 -5.92 -26.88 14.09
C LYS A 624 -5.79 -25.61 14.92
N MET A 625 -6.04 -24.46 14.31
CA MET A 625 -6.16 -23.22 15.04
C MET A 625 -7.45 -23.26 15.86
N GLU A 626 -7.32 -23.29 17.17
CA GLU A 626 -8.45 -23.06 18.06
C GLU A 626 -8.97 -21.64 17.84
N SER A 627 -10.27 -21.50 17.52
CA SER A 627 -10.92 -20.19 17.50
C SER A 627 -10.83 -19.55 18.88
N LYS A 628 -10.55 -18.26 18.94
CA LYS A 628 -10.56 -17.45 20.16
C LYS A 628 -11.80 -16.55 20.25
N THR A 629 -12.79 -16.81 19.41
CA THR A 629 -14.02 -16.01 19.31
C THR A 629 -15.25 -16.94 19.22
N ASP A 630 -16.43 -16.41 19.52
CA ASP A 630 -17.71 -17.11 19.38
C ASP A 630 -18.35 -16.86 17.99
N LEU A 631 -17.56 -16.58 16.95
CA LEU A 631 -18.04 -16.30 15.59
C LEU A 631 -18.49 -17.58 14.89
N ASP A 632 -19.65 -17.51 14.22
CA ASP A 632 -20.25 -18.66 13.53
C ASP A 632 -19.66 -18.87 12.13
N TRP A 633 -18.48 -19.50 12.09
CA TRP A 633 -17.79 -19.84 10.86
C TRP A 633 -18.53 -20.87 10.01
N ASP A 634 -19.31 -21.77 10.63
CA ASP A 634 -20.06 -22.79 9.91
C ASP A 634 -21.18 -22.16 9.08
N THR A 635 -21.97 -21.27 9.68
CA THR A 635 -22.99 -20.51 8.94
C THR A 635 -22.36 -19.65 7.84
N LEU A 636 -21.21 -19.02 8.10
CA LEU A 636 -20.51 -18.22 7.09
C LEU A 636 -19.99 -19.09 5.94
N SER A 637 -19.46 -20.30 6.20
CA SER A 637 -19.05 -21.27 5.20
C SER A 637 -20.19 -21.63 4.24
N HIS A 638 -21.39 -21.90 4.78
CA HIS A 638 -22.57 -22.13 3.94
C HIS A 638 -22.98 -20.93 3.09
N LYS A 639 -22.82 -19.71 3.59
CA LYS A 639 -23.13 -18.49 2.83
C LYS A 639 -22.14 -18.27 1.70
N VAL A 640 -20.83 -18.38 1.96
CA VAL A 640 -19.78 -18.15 0.96
C VAL A 640 -19.84 -19.15 -0.19
N SER A 641 -20.36 -20.38 0.05
CA SER A 641 -20.56 -21.36 -1.02
C SER A 641 -21.59 -20.94 -2.08
N LYS A 642 -22.39 -19.93 -1.80
CA LYS A 642 -23.40 -19.39 -2.71
C LYS A 642 -22.92 -18.11 -3.39
N ASN A 643 -22.30 -17.21 -2.64
CA ASN A 643 -21.92 -15.88 -3.13
C ASN A 643 -20.60 -15.43 -2.53
N MET A 644 -19.70 -14.92 -3.38
CA MET A 644 -18.51 -14.17 -2.99
C MET A 644 -18.18 -13.11 -4.03
N ARG A 645 -17.98 -11.87 -3.60
CA ARG A 645 -17.61 -10.76 -4.47
C ARG A 645 -16.16 -10.75 -4.89
N HIS A 646 -15.27 -11.26 -4.05
CA HIS A 646 -13.82 -11.19 -4.22
C HIS A 646 -13.20 -12.59 -4.10
N GLY A 647 -12.31 -12.93 -5.03
CA GLY A 647 -11.56 -14.19 -4.97
C GLY A 647 -10.41 -14.16 -3.96
N TYR A 648 -9.89 -12.96 -3.64
CA TYR A 648 -8.81 -12.74 -2.67
C TYR A 648 -9.14 -11.52 -1.82
N LEU A 649 -8.92 -11.57 -0.49
CA LEU A 649 -9.45 -10.57 0.45
C LEU A 649 -8.40 -9.89 1.34
N MET A 650 -7.39 -10.63 1.80
CA MET A 650 -6.52 -10.18 2.89
C MET A 650 -5.07 -10.03 2.41
N ALA A 651 -4.44 -8.89 2.71
CA ALA A 651 -3.04 -8.66 2.42
C ALA A 651 -2.43 -7.68 3.43
N ILE A 652 -1.45 -8.15 4.21
CA ILE A 652 -0.78 -7.31 5.21
C ILE A 652 0.43 -6.63 4.57
N ALA A 653 0.19 -5.46 3.98
CA ALA A 653 1.23 -4.67 3.33
C ALA A 653 2.17 -4.00 4.35
N PRO A 654 3.42 -3.66 3.97
CA PRO A 654 4.37 -2.97 4.86
C PRO A 654 3.92 -1.55 5.27
N ASN A 655 3.14 -0.86 4.45
CA ASN A 655 2.50 0.44 4.75
C ASN A 655 3.43 1.59 5.16
N THR A 656 4.72 1.55 4.87
CA THR A 656 5.74 2.49 5.37
C THR A 656 5.35 3.97 5.20
N THR A 657 4.95 4.38 3.99
CA THR A 657 4.60 5.78 3.71
C THR A 657 3.23 6.18 4.26
N SER A 658 2.23 5.28 4.18
CA SER A 658 0.88 5.57 4.65
C SER A 658 0.79 5.56 6.18
N SER A 659 1.57 4.74 6.88
CA SER A 659 1.67 4.77 8.35
C SER A 659 2.33 6.06 8.84
N SER A 660 3.37 6.55 8.16
CA SER A 660 3.96 7.86 8.44
C SER A 660 2.95 9.01 8.24
N ALA A 661 2.13 8.97 7.17
CA ALA A 661 1.08 9.97 6.95
C ALA A 661 -0.02 9.96 8.03
N ILE A 662 -0.33 8.80 8.60
CA ILE A 662 -1.30 8.63 9.70
C ILE A 662 -0.66 8.94 11.07
N GLY A 663 0.64 8.65 11.25
CA GLY A 663 1.38 8.84 12.48
C GLY A 663 1.34 7.63 13.43
N VAL A 664 1.34 6.41 12.88
CA VAL A 664 1.34 5.14 13.62
C VAL A 664 2.47 4.23 13.15
N SER A 665 2.75 3.14 13.88
CA SER A 665 3.68 2.10 13.47
C SER A 665 3.22 1.41 12.18
N SER A 666 4.17 1.01 11.33
CA SER A 666 3.85 0.37 10.07
C SER A 666 3.51 -1.12 10.28
N SER A 667 2.51 -1.58 9.51
CA SER A 667 2.11 -2.99 9.46
C SER A 667 1.78 -3.59 10.83
N ILE A 668 2.19 -4.84 11.06
CA ILE A 668 1.97 -5.62 12.27
C ILE A 668 3.26 -5.87 13.08
N LEU A 669 4.36 -5.26 12.67
CA LEU A 669 5.67 -5.50 13.25
C LEU A 669 5.89 -4.70 14.55
N PRO A 670 6.75 -5.19 15.45
CA PRO A 670 7.19 -4.40 16.59
C PRO A 670 7.98 -3.16 16.14
N THR A 671 7.99 -2.13 16.98
CA THR A 671 8.80 -0.93 16.73
C THR A 671 10.29 -1.25 16.87
N ILE A 672 11.11 -0.71 15.97
CA ILE A 672 12.57 -0.90 16.00
C ILE A 672 13.18 -0.19 17.21
N SER A 673 12.67 1.00 17.54
CA SER A 673 13.17 1.87 18.62
C SER A 673 12.05 2.79 19.10
N LYS A 674 12.15 3.28 20.34
CA LYS A 674 11.23 4.29 20.91
C LYS A 674 11.33 5.64 20.20
N LEU A 675 12.49 5.96 19.66
CA LEU A 675 12.77 7.15 18.86
C LEU A 675 13.84 6.79 17.83
N PHE A 676 13.60 7.18 16.59
CA PHE A 676 14.58 7.05 15.49
C PHE A 676 14.44 8.23 14.53
N ILE A 677 15.51 8.51 13.81
CA ILE A 677 15.53 9.51 12.73
C ILE A 677 15.43 8.74 11.42
N GLU A 678 14.43 9.07 10.60
CA GLU A 678 14.27 8.54 9.27
C GLU A 678 14.75 9.58 8.26
N GLU A 679 15.82 9.27 7.54
CA GLU A 679 16.26 10.06 6.41
C GLU A 679 15.53 9.63 5.15
N THR A 680 14.81 10.54 4.53
CA THR A 680 14.15 10.28 3.24
C THR A 680 14.91 10.93 2.11
N LYS A 681 14.76 10.44 0.86
CA LYS A 681 15.41 11.06 -0.32
C LYS A 681 15.01 12.53 -0.55
N THR A 682 13.97 12.98 0.13
CA THR A 682 13.47 14.36 0.04
C THR A 682 13.84 15.21 1.26
N GLY A 683 14.66 14.69 2.19
CA GLY A 683 15.13 15.37 3.41
C GLY A 683 14.41 14.97 4.66
#